data_c024730f27fbba75bfe10c70e6cb2602
#
_entry.id   c024730f27fbba75bfe10c70e6cb2602
#
_cell.length_a   1.000
_cell.length_b   1.000
_cell.length_c   1.000
_cell.angle_alpha   90.00
_cell.angle_beta   90.00
_cell.angle_gamma   90.00
#
_symmetry.space_group_name_H-M   'P 1'
#
loop_
_entity.id
_entity.type
_entity.pdbx_description
1 polymer ?
#
loop_
_entity_poly.entity_id
_entity_poly.type
_entity_poly.pdbx_seq_one_letter_code
_entity_poly.pdbx_strand_id
1 'polypeptide(L)'
;MYKFIFFIAVLLAAQAVFGQTPNAVKITVKNEETKEPVAQASVSIKDSENSASTGANGIAELKNIPDGEQTIIISSPGYETVELKLTFPLDGESEKNVFLKVTNEVGEVTIRSTRTGREIDAEPTRVEAIDEEEIDEKISMLPANVSMVLSESTGIQVQQTSAASNTQSVRIQGLDGRYTQILKDGFPAFGGFSGSLSILEIPPLDLKQVEIIKGPSATFYGGGAIAGVVNFISKEPEEEPTTSLIFNQTSARGTDFSAFRTQRIDRFGYTVLGSVNYQKEYDVDDDDFTELPHTNSFNINPRMFFYIDERTRLTVGNSTGYQKRKGGDVLAIHGRFDDTHQYFETNDSFRNITTINFERDFADGSRLTAKQSLAFYNRQIETPNYLFKGRQFNSYTDVSLFKPIKNHTLVAGFNAAYDRFRETPNPTNPLRRDETRATFGGFVQDSVDLTNKLALEAGLRIDFVRDYGTFALPRVSVLYKFNDQWTSRAGFGFGYKTPSIFTEDAEMLLFRDVLPIGNALKAERSRGGTFDVNYKNTIGEKFSYSLNQMFFYTVIDDPLVLAPDAGGIYRFSNAASPITSTGFETNARVGYDIAKLFVGYTYTNAKAEYLTGNQFLPLLPKHRINSALVFEKEDDFKGGIEAYYTGRQFLSTGERTRDFAVFGIFAEKIFGKFSLFINAENITDVRQSRYGTVVFPPRQNPTFSEIYTFVEGRIFNGGIKIRL
;
A
#
# COMPACT_ATOMS: atom_id res chain seq x y z
N MET A 1 56.62 50.86 -51.53
CA MET A 1 55.19 50.79 -52.04
C MET A 1 54.61 49.37 -51.90
N TYR A 2 55.34 48.32 -52.02
CA TYR A 2 54.81 46.91 -51.85
C TYR A 2 54.49 46.49 -50.42
N LYS A 3 55.09 47.04 -49.37
CA LYS A 3 54.79 46.74 -48.00
C LYS A 3 53.53 47.38 -47.45
N PHE A 4 53.04 48.43 -48.08
CA PHE A 4 51.84 49.14 -47.70
C PHE A 4 50.56 48.50 -48.32
N ILE A 5 50.69 47.87 -49.49
CA ILE A 5 49.61 47.15 -50.17
C ILE A 5 49.31 45.82 -49.48
N PHE A 6 50.33 45.16 -48.92
CA PHE A 6 50.17 43.89 -48.16
C PHE A 6 49.45 44.11 -46.84
N PHE A 7 49.67 45.26 -46.19
CA PHE A 7 49.02 45.62 -44.93
C PHE A 7 47.54 45.98 -45.12
N ILE A 8 47.18 46.60 -46.23
CA ILE A 8 45.78 46.92 -46.60
C ILE A 8 45.03 45.66 -47.02
N ALA A 9 45.68 44.69 -47.70
CA ALA A 9 45.05 43.42 -48.06
C ALA A 9 44.82 42.52 -46.85
N VAL A 10 45.68 42.54 -45.81
CA VAL A 10 45.49 41.85 -44.57
C VAL A 10 44.41 42.49 -43.67
N LEU A 11 44.27 43.81 -43.71
CA LEU A 11 43.19 44.55 -43.03
C LEU A 11 41.84 44.41 -43.71
N LEU A 12 41.78 44.19 -45.00
CA LEU A 12 40.52 43.87 -45.73
C LEU A 12 40.12 42.41 -45.64
N ALA A 13 41.07 41.49 -45.38
CA ALA A 13 40.75 40.09 -45.09
C ALA A 13 40.28 39.87 -43.65
N ALA A 14 40.58 40.78 -42.71
CA ALA A 14 40.11 40.74 -41.32
C ALA A 14 38.69 41.30 -41.11
N GLN A 15 38.04 41.83 -42.12
CA GLN A 15 36.64 42.31 -42.03
C GLN A 15 35.60 41.33 -42.61
N ALA A 16 36.01 40.13 -43.04
CA ALA A 16 35.10 39.09 -43.52
C ALA A 16 34.81 37.98 -42.47
N VAL A 17 34.96 38.29 -41.21
CA VAL A 17 34.27 37.52 -40.13
C VAL A 17 32.85 38.08 -40.11
N PHE A 18 32.01 37.56 -40.98
CA PHE A 18 30.56 37.72 -40.90
C PHE A 18 30.16 37.27 -39.50
N GLY A 19 29.70 38.21 -38.68
CA GLY A 19 28.94 37.88 -37.50
C GLY A 19 27.72 37.10 -37.91
N GLN A 20 27.78 35.78 -37.93
CA GLN A 20 26.64 34.94 -38.02
C GLN A 20 25.77 35.30 -36.82
N THR A 21 24.56 35.81 -37.09
CA THR A 21 23.55 35.90 -36.03
C THR A 21 23.35 34.50 -35.48
N PRO A 22 23.54 34.28 -34.18
CA PRO A 22 23.41 32.93 -33.63
C PRO A 22 22.00 32.39 -33.91
N ASN A 23 21.89 31.19 -34.47
CA ASN A 23 20.61 30.57 -34.70
C ASN A 23 19.80 30.48 -33.41
N ALA A 24 18.52 30.77 -33.50
CA ALA A 24 17.57 30.66 -32.43
C ALA A 24 16.25 30.11 -32.94
N VAL A 25 15.55 29.37 -32.13
CA VAL A 25 14.19 28.89 -32.39
C VAL A 25 13.32 29.08 -31.15
N LYS A 26 12.10 29.54 -31.39
CA LYS A 26 11.07 29.69 -30.37
C LYS A 26 10.09 28.53 -30.52
N ILE A 27 9.92 27.76 -29.44
CA ILE A 27 9.06 26.58 -29.41
C ILE A 27 7.90 26.86 -28.47
N THR A 28 6.69 26.78 -29.01
CA THR A 28 5.45 26.86 -28.23
C THR A 28 4.91 25.44 -28.02
N VAL A 29 4.91 25.02 -26.78
CA VAL A 29 4.50 23.67 -26.35
C VAL A 29 3.07 23.75 -25.83
N LYS A 30 2.18 22.92 -26.37
CA LYS A 30 0.77 22.82 -25.99
C LYS A 30 0.36 21.38 -25.77
N ASN A 31 -0.60 21.15 -24.89
CA ASN A 31 -1.29 19.87 -24.78
C ASN A 31 -2.02 19.56 -26.08
N GLU A 32 -1.92 18.32 -26.58
CA GLU A 32 -2.53 17.94 -27.87
C GLU A 32 -4.07 17.96 -27.83
N GLU A 33 -4.68 17.60 -26.70
CA GLU A 33 -6.13 17.51 -26.54
C GLU A 33 -6.75 18.85 -26.13
N THR A 34 -6.28 19.46 -25.04
CA THR A 34 -6.85 20.69 -24.47
C THR A 34 -6.41 21.95 -25.22
N LYS A 35 -5.32 21.89 -26.01
CA LYS A 35 -4.66 23.03 -26.66
C LYS A 35 -4.11 24.09 -25.70
N GLU A 36 -4.11 23.81 -24.41
CA GLU A 36 -3.56 24.68 -23.37
C GLU A 36 -2.03 24.67 -23.38
N PRO A 37 -1.36 25.77 -22.95
CA PRO A 37 0.08 25.81 -22.88
C PRO A 37 0.63 24.86 -21.80
N VAL A 38 1.69 24.11 -22.14
CA VAL A 38 2.42 23.27 -21.18
C VAL A 38 3.57 24.07 -20.58
N ALA A 39 3.47 24.43 -19.31
CA ALA A 39 4.50 25.13 -18.56
C ALA A 39 5.58 24.15 -18.08
N GLN A 40 6.83 24.65 -17.90
CA GLN A 40 7.99 23.90 -17.41
C GLN A 40 8.38 22.67 -18.26
N ALA A 41 7.90 22.58 -19.51
CA ALA A 41 8.41 21.59 -20.43
C ALA A 41 9.89 21.86 -20.76
N SER A 42 10.72 20.83 -20.74
CA SER A 42 12.13 20.90 -21.12
C SER A 42 12.24 20.87 -22.64
N VAL A 43 13.01 21.79 -23.21
CA VAL A 43 13.33 21.87 -24.63
C VAL A 43 14.84 21.86 -24.75
N SER A 44 15.46 20.82 -25.31
CA SER A 44 16.90 20.64 -25.38
C SER A 44 17.36 20.14 -26.74
N ILE A 45 18.61 20.42 -27.11
CA ILE A 45 19.25 19.83 -28.27
C ILE A 45 19.84 18.48 -27.88
N LYS A 46 19.54 17.42 -28.63
CA LYS A 46 20.05 16.06 -28.40
C LYS A 46 21.60 16.07 -28.33
N ASP A 47 22.14 15.36 -27.34
CA ASP A 47 23.57 15.25 -27.06
C ASP A 47 24.29 16.60 -26.80
N SER A 48 23.56 17.64 -26.31
CA SER A 48 24.10 18.96 -25.98
C SER A 48 23.60 19.43 -24.60
N GLU A 49 24.38 20.31 -23.97
CA GLU A 49 23.97 20.99 -22.72
C GLU A 49 23.01 22.17 -22.98
N ASN A 50 22.71 22.50 -24.27
CA ASN A 50 21.85 23.61 -24.63
C ASN A 50 20.38 23.23 -24.41
N SER A 51 19.77 23.85 -23.40
CA SER A 51 18.38 23.61 -23.01
C SER A 51 17.68 24.89 -22.54
N ALA A 52 16.35 24.90 -22.65
CA ALA A 52 15.47 25.93 -22.12
C ALA A 52 14.18 25.26 -21.58
N SER A 53 13.50 25.91 -20.63
CA SER A 53 12.20 25.46 -20.13
C SER A 53 11.10 26.41 -20.57
N THR A 54 9.89 25.87 -20.84
CA THR A 54 8.74 26.72 -21.18
C THR A 54 8.24 27.51 -19.98
N GLY A 55 7.91 28.77 -20.20
CA GLY A 55 7.23 29.61 -19.22
C GLY A 55 5.75 29.25 -19.03
N ALA A 56 5.02 29.98 -18.18
CA ALA A 56 3.58 29.78 -17.96
C ALA A 56 2.71 29.88 -19.24
N ASN A 57 3.23 30.53 -20.27
CA ASN A 57 2.59 30.65 -21.59
C ASN A 57 2.96 29.49 -22.55
N GLY A 58 3.68 28.46 -22.07
CA GLY A 58 4.12 27.33 -22.87
C GLY A 58 5.24 27.63 -23.87
N ILE A 59 5.99 28.74 -23.75
CA ILE A 59 6.97 29.17 -24.73
C ILE A 59 8.38 29.02 -24.17
N ALA A 60 9.28 28.38 -24.93
CA ALA A 60 10.73 28.32 -24.69
C ALA A 60 11.49 28.88 -25.90
N GLU A 61 12.65 29.50 -25.67
CA GLU A 61 13.55 30.01 -26.70
C GLU A 61 14.93 29.38 -26.57
N LEU A 62 15.32 28.54 -27.54
CA LEU A 62 16.67 28.01 -27.67
C LEU A 62 17.53 28.97 -28.51
N LYS A 63 18.72 29.31 -28.00
CA LYS A 63 19.69 30.22 -28.64
C LYS A 63 21.00 29.50 -28.88
N ASN A 64 21.85 30.08 -29.73
CA ASN A 64 23.18 29.55 -30.05
C ASN A 64 23.15 28.11 -30.59
N ILE A 65 22.24 27.83 -31.51
CA ILE A 65 22.07 26.52 -32.11
C ILE A 65 23.10 26.35 -33.21
N PRO A 66 23.85 25.25 -33.30
CA PRO A 66 24.81 24.99 -34.38
C PRO A 66 24.13 24.87 -35.75
N ASP A 67 24.87 25.22 -36.80
CA ASP A 67 24.42 25.02 -38.18
C ASP A 67 24.27 23.51 -38.50
N GLY A 68 23.38 23.18 -39.43
CA GLY A 68 23.12 21.83 -39.87
C GLY A 68 21.86 21.22 -39.24
N GLU A 69 21.66 19.92 -39.43
CA GLU A 69 20.52 19.19 -38.87
C GLU A 69 20.71 18.99 -37.36
N GLN A 70 19.74 19.49 -36.58
CA GLN A 70 19.69 19.33 -35.13
C GLN A 70 18.40 18.62 -34.74
N THR A 71 18.49 17.74 -33.76
CA THR A 71 17.33 17.09 -33.15
C THR A 71 17.01 17.78 -31.83
N ILE A 72 15.85 18.41 -31.74
CA ILE A 72 15.36 19.07 -30.52
C ILE A 72 14.45 18.08 -29.81
N ILE A 73 14.74 17.81 -28.54
CA ILE A 73 13.94 16.97 -27.65
C ILE A 73 13.05 17.85 -26.80
N ILE A 74 11.76 17.61 -26.83
CA ILE A 74 10.75 18.30 -26.03
C ILE A 74 10.11 17.27 -25.11
N SER A 75 10.24 17.45 -23.79
CA SER A 75 9.70 16.56 -22.77
C SER A 75 9.07 17.34 -21.63
N SER A 76 8.01 16.76 -21.04
CA SER A 76 7.37 17.27 -19.83
C SER A 76 6.82 16.09 -19.05
N PRO A 77 6.89 16.10 -17.70
CA PRO A 77 6.26 15.06 -16.89
C PRO A 77 4.79 14.87 -17.26
N GLY A 78 4.37 13.61 -17.49
CA GLY A 78 3.01 13.27 -17.90
C GLY A 78 2.72 13.44 -19.42
N TYR A 79 3.75 13.67 -20.23
CA TYR A 79 3.60 13.80 -21.70
C TYR A 79 4.61 12.92 -22.44
N GLU A 80 4.22 12.46 -23.63
CA GLU A 80 5.14 11.76 -24.56
C GLU A 80 6.25 12.72 -25.00
N THR A 81 7.49 12.24 -24.98
CA THR A 81 8.63 13.01 -25.46
C THR A 81 8.59 13.13 -27.00
N VAL A 82 8.69 14.34 -27.51
CA VAL A 82 8.70 14.62 -28.95
C VAL A 82 10.11 14.96 -29.41
N GLU A 83 10.60 14.28 -30.45
CA GLU A 83 11.83 14.63 -31.16
C GLU A 83 11.48 15.43 -32.44
N LEU A 84 11.97 16.67 -32.53
CA LEU A 84 11.76 17.57 -33.68
C LEU A 84 13.10 17.75 -34.39
N LYS A 85 13.21 17.33 -35.66
CA LYS A 85 14.39 17.56 -36.51
C LYS A 85 14.28 18.87 -37.28
N LEU A 86 15.23 19.75 -37.10
CA LEU A 86 15.30 21.04 -37.77
C LEU A 86 16.71 21.26 -38.33
N THR A 87 16.77 21.86 -39.54
CA THR A 87 18.04 22.24 -40.16
C THR A 87 18.27 23.75 -39.99
N PHE A 88 19.40 24.13 -39.43
CA PHE A 88 19.76 25.51 -39.18
C PHE A 88 20.87 25.99 -40.13
N PRO A 89 20.80 27.29 -40.57
CA PRO A 89 19.76 28.30 -40.27
C PRO A 89 18.39 27.93 -40.85
N LEU A 90 17.31 28.28 -40.12
CA LEU A 90 15.95 27.98 -40.51
C LEU A 90 15.54 28.78 -41.79
N ASP A 91 15.08 28.08 -42.81
CA ASP A 91 14.44 28.70 -43.96
C ASP A 91 12.97 29.02 -43.65
N GLY A 92 12.68 30.20 -43.08
CA GLY A 92 11.32 30.65 -42.75
C GLY A 92 11.07 31.04 -41.31
N GLU A 93 9.88 30.71 -40.76
CA GLU A 93 9.46 31.10 -39.41
C GLU A 93 10.32 30.46 -38.33
N SER A 94 10.90 31.29 -37.46
CA SER A 94 11.66 30.89 -36.30
C SER A 94 10.80 30.42 -35.13
N GLU A 95 9.48 30.32 -35.28
CA GLU A 95 8.54 29.83 -34.27
C GLU A 95 7.94 28.48 -34.69
N LYS A 96 7.93 27.49 -33.78
CA LYS A 96 7.37 26.16 -34.01
C LYS A 96 6.38 25.83 -32.91
N ASN A 97 5.20 25.33 -33.28
CA ASN A 97 4.23 24.78 -32.34
C ASN A 97 4.45 23.28 -32.25
N VAL A 98 4.59 22.77 -31.01
CA VAL A 98 4.71 21.36 -30.69
C VAL A 98 3.55 20.99 -29.77
N PHE A 99 2.87 19.92 -30.11
CA PHE A 99 1.79 19.38 -29.33
C PHE A 99 2.30 18.14 -28.61
N LEU A 100 2.25 18.17 -27.28
CA LEU A 100 2.57 17.02 -26.47
C LEU A 100 1.28 16.26 -26.17
N LYS A 101 1.30 14.97 -26.45
CA LYS A 101 0.23 14.05 -26.09
C LYS A 101 0.44 13.60 -24.66
N VAL A 102 -0.64 13.60 -23.87
CA VAL A 102 -0.59 13.03 -22.51
C VAL A 102 -0.20 11.57 -22.63
N THR A 103 0.85 11.15 -21.94
CA THR A 103 1.16 9.73 -21.87
C THR A 103 0.07 9.04 -21.06
N ASN A 104 -0.64 8.10 -21.68
CA ASN A 104 -1.43 7.09 -20.99
C ASN A 104 -0.52 6.00 -20.37
N GLU A 105 0.78 6.26 -20.28
CA GLU A 105 1.64 5.48 -19.39
C GLU A 105 1.23 5.83 -17.97
N VAL A 106 0.93 4.81 -17.18
CA VAL A 106 0.71 4.88 -15.73
C VAL A 106 1.67 5.93 -15.16
N GLY A 107 1.13 7.06 -14.72
CA GLY A 107 1.93 8.23 -14.33
C GLY A 107 3.07 7.79 -13.41
N GLU A 108 4.28 8.31 -13.65
CA GLU A 108 5.47 7.94 -12.88
C GLU A 108 5.17 7.98 -11.38
N VAL A 109 5.03 6.80 -10.78
CA VAL A 109 4.61 6.65 -9.38
C VAL A 109 5.78 7.02 -8.48
N THR A 110 5.70 8.19 -7.86
CA THR A 110 6.67 8.62 -6.83
C THR A 110 6.43 7.85 -5.54
N ILE A 111 7.48 7.19 -5.04
CA ILE A 111 7.42 6.40 -3.82
C ILE A 111 7.67 7.27 -2.58
N ARG A 112 6.76 7.20 -1.60
CA ARG A 112 6.86 7.92 -0.32
C ARG A 112 7.42 7.04 0.81
N SER A 113 7.20 5.74 0.74
CA SER A 113 7.62 4.79 1.79
C SER A 113 9.15 4.71 1.95
N THR A 114 9.92 4.90 0.89
CA THR A 114 11.39 4.89 0.96
C THR A 114 11.98 6.23 1.42
N ARG A 115 11.17 7.29 1.53
CA ARG A 115 11.56 8.65 1.92
C ARG A 115 12.58 9.32 0.99
N THR A 116 12.94 8.68 -0.10
CA THR A 116 13.88 9.18 -1.10
C THR A 116 13.21 10.11 -2.10
N GLY A 117 11.88 9.96 -2.28
CA GLY A 117 11.12 10.69 -3.29
C GLY A 117 11.50 10.30 -4.72
N ARG A 118 12.14 9.13 -4.89
CA ARG A 118 12.48 8.58 -6.20
C ARG A 118 11.25 7.94 -6.84
N GLU A 119 11.28 7.88 -8.15
CA GLU A 119 10.33 7.10 -8.93
C GLU A 119 10.54 5.60 -8.71
N ILE A 120 9.47 4.82 -8.88
CA ILE A 120 9.48 3.37 -8.63
C ILE A 120 10.56 2.64 -9.43
N ASP A 121 10.85 3.08 -10.66
CA ASP A 121 11.85 2.48 -11.55
C ASP A 121 13.30 2.83 -11.19
N ALA A 122 13.48 3.91 -10.44
CA ALA A 122 14.80 4.36 -9.96
C ALA A 122 15.10 3.93 -8.52
N GLU A 123 14.13 3.33 -7.83
CA GLU A 123 14.26 2.93 -6.43
C GLU A 123 14.96 1.57 -6.32
N PRO A 124 16.12 1.45 -5.60
CA PRO A 124 16.80 0.17 -5.38
C PRO A 124 15.98 -0.82 -4.54
N THR A 125 15.19 -0.30 -3.61
CA THR A 125 14.21 -1.10 -2.88
C THR A 125 13.02 -1.41 -3.76
N ARG A 126 12.65 -2.69 -3.85
CA ARG A 126 11.43 -3.06 -4.55
C ARG A 126 10.20 -2.58 -3.78
N VAL A 127 9.42 -1.74 -4.40
CA VAL A 127 8.10 -1.30 -3.95
C VAL A 127 7.07 -1.72 -5.00
N GLU A 128 5.95 -2.23 -4.57
CA GLU A 128 4.75 -2.44 -5.38
C GLU A 128 3.79 -1.30 -5.07
N ALA A 129 3.29 -0.65 -6.09
CA ALA A 129 2.32 0.43 -5.95
C ALA A 129 1.01 0.02 -6.64
N ILE A 130 -0.09 0.18 -5.91
CA ILE A 130 -1.46 0.10 -6.42
C ILE A 130 -1.90 1.56 -6.58
N ASP A 131 -2.19 1.96 -7.78
CA ASP A 131 -2.54 3.33 -8.12
C ASP A 131 -4.01 3.67 -7.83
N GLU A 132 -4.39 4.93 -8.08
CA GLU A 132 -5.74 5.43 -7.81
C GLU A 132 -6.78 4.77 -8.71
N GLU A 133 -6.44 4.43 -9.97
CA GLU A 133 -7.33 3.78 -10.92
C GLU A 133 -7.70 2.35 -10.46
N GLU A 134 -6.69 1.58 -10.04
CA GLU A 134 -6.88 0.23 -9.50
C GLU A 134 -7.66 0.27 -8.17
N ILE A 135 -7.36 1.25 -7.29
CA ILE A 135 -8.12 1.45 -6.04
C ILE A 135 -9.59 1.78 -6.33
N ASP A 136 -9.87 2.68 -7.30
CA ASP A 136 -11.25 3.09 -7.65
C ASP A 136 -12.09 1.92 -8.18
N GLU A 137 -11.45 0.98 -8.88
CA GLU A 137 -12.09 -0.29 -9.28
C GLU A 137 -12.53 -1.09 -8.06
N LYS A 138 -11.62 -1.29 -7.10
CA LYS A 138 -11.90 -2.07 -5.89
C LYS A 138 -12.89 -1.40 -4.94
N ILE A 139 -12.95 -0.07 -4.95
CA ILE A 139 -13.99 0.70 -4.24
C ILE A 139 -15.39 0.35 -4.75
N SER A 140 -15.58 0.08 -6.04
CA SER A 140 -16.87 -0.37 -6.58
C SER A 140 -17.29 -1.75 -6.07
N MET A 141 -16.32 -2.60 -5.73
CA MET A 141 -16.58 -3.94 -5.21
C MET A 141 -16.82 -3.91 -3.69
N LEU A 142 -15.95 -3.26 -2.93
CA LEU A 142 -16.02 -3.16 -1.48
C LEU A 142 -15.68 -1.75 -0.97
N PRO A 143 -16.64 -0.81 -0.96
CA PRO A 143 -16.39 0.56 -0.54
C PRO A 143 -16.17 0.74 0.97
N ALA A 144 -16.51 -0.29 1.77
CA ALA A 144 -16.44 -0.23 3.24
C ALA A 144 -15.01 -0.17 3.78
N ASN A 145 -14.06 -0.89 3.14
CA ASN A 145 -12.69 -1.02 3.66
C ASN A 145 -11.68 -1.50 2.59
N VAL A 146 -10.40 -1.50 2.96
CA VAL A 146 -9.28 -1.79 2.03
C VAL A 146 -8.95 -3.28 1.86
N SER A 147 -9.74 -4.21 2.42
CA SER A 147 -9.39 -5.64 2.35
C SER A 147 -9.33 -6.17 0.92
N MET A 148 -10.27 -5.75 0.05
CA MET A 148 -10.28 -6.12 -1.36
C MET A 148 -9.04 -5.61 -2.11
N VAL A 149 -8.66 -4.35 -1.89
CA VAL A 149 -7.44 -3.76 -2.51
C VAL A 149 -6.19 -4.59 -2.20
N LEU A 150 -6.10 -5.15 -0.99
CA LEU A 150 -4.95 -5.98 -0.58
C LEU A 150 -5.06 -7.43 -1.02
N SER A 151 -6.26 -8.01 -1.06
CA SER A 151 -6.46 -9.44 -1.34
C SER A 151 -6.04 -9.85 -2.75
N GLU A 152 -6.04 -8.91 -3.68
CA GLU A 152 -5.67 -9.14 -5.08
C GLU A 152 -4.18 -8.95 -5.36
N SER A 153 -3.45 -8.27 -4.48
CA SER A 153 -2.01 -8.15 -4.60
C SER A 153 -1.32 -9.52 -4.50
N THR A 154 -0.45 -9.81 -5.46
CA THR A 154 0.32 -11.06 -5.49
C THR A 154 1.15 -11.20 -4.20
N GLY A 155 1.18 -12.40 -3.60
CA GLY A 155 1.94 -12.65 -2.34
C GLY A 155 1.31 -12.12 -1.07
N ILE A 156 0.12 -11.49 -1.14
CA ILE A 156 -0.65 -11.05 0.01
C ILE A 156 -1.87 -11.96 0.18
N GLN A 157 -2.16 -12.37 1.41
CA GLN A 157 -3.35 -13.11 1.79
C GLN A 157 -4.10 -12.35 2.87
N VAL A 158 -5.36 -12.03 2.61
CA VAL A 158 -6.29 -11.58 3.65
C VAL A 158 -6.93 -12.83 4.24
N GLN A 159 -6.64 -13.11 5.51
CA GLN A 159 -7.05 -14.29 6.24
C GLN A 159 -8.16 -13.95 7.23
N GLN A 160 -9.32 -14.59 7.12
CA GLN A 160 -10.36 -14.50 8.13
C GLN A 160 -9.94 -15.22 9.41
N THR A 161 -10.09 -14.57 10.56
CA THR A 161 -9.63 -15.04 11.87
C THR A 161 -10.76 -15.40 12.84
N SER A 162 -12.00 -14.99 12.55
CA SER A 162 -13.20 -15.38 13.33
C SER A 162 -14.36 -15.75 12.40
N ALA A 163 -14.97 -16.89 12.65
CA ALA A 163 -16.18 -17.34 11.93
C ALA A 163 -17.39 -16.45 12.27
N ALA A 164 -17.52 -16.01 13.52
CA ALA A 164 -18.68 -15.25 13.99
C ALA A 164 -18.58 -13.74 13.71
N SER A 165 -17.44 -13.10 13.96
CA SER A 165 -17.27 -11.64 13.79
C SER A 165 -16.61 -11.23 12.47
N ASN A 166 -16.18 -12.18 11.64
CA ASN A 166 -15.54 -11.95 10.35
C ASN A 166 -14.36 -10.95 10.46
N THR A 167 -13.52 -11.11 11.48
CA THR A 167 -12.27 -10.37 11.63
C THR A 167 -11.23 -10.90 10.66
N GLN A 168 -10.27 -10.06 10.22
CA GLN A 168 -9.32 -10.40 9.16
C GLN A 168 -7.90 -9.95 9.50
N SER A 169 -6.90 -10.68 9.01
CA SER A 169 -5.48 -10.38 9.13
C SER A 169 -4.80 -10.37 7.78
N VAL A 170 -3.73 -9.58 7.61
CA VAL A 170 -2.96 -9.47 6.36
C VAL A 170 -1.65 -10.23 6.50
N ARG A 171 -1.51 -11.32 5.76
CA ARG A 171 -0.30 -12.12 5.68
C ARG A 171 0.48 -11.79 4.41
N ILE A 172 1.76 -11.50 4.54
CA ILE A 172 2.68 -11.27 3.41
C ILE A 172 3.68 -12.42 3.38
N GLN A 173 3.86 -13.03 2.18
CA GLN A 173 4.80 -14.13 1.98
C GLN A 173 4.56 -15.30 2.97
N GLY A 174 3.31 -15.52 3.36
CA GLY A 174 2.89 -16.59 4.27
C GLY A 174 3.21 -16.37 5.75
N LEU A 175 3.70 -15.20 6.12
CA LEU A 175 3.97 -14.84 7.52
C LEU A 175 2.74 -14.18 8.16
N ASP A 176 2.52 -14.48 9.46
CA ASP A 176 1.45 -13.93 10.29
C ASP A 176 1.35 -12.39 10.18
N GLY A 177 0.15 -11.85 10.19
CA GLY A 177 -0.13 -10.42 10.04
C GLY A 177 0.55 -9.53 11.08
N ARG A 178 0.90 -10.06 12.24
CA ARG A 178 1.68 -9.32 13.25
C ARG A 178 3.08 -8.93 12.78
N TYR A 179 3.62 -9.57 11.75
CA TYR A 179 4.91 -9.25 11.11
C TYR A 179 4.80 -8.23 10.00
N THR A 180 3.59 -7.79 9.66
CA THR A 180 3.32 -6.74 8.67
C THR A 180 3.03 -5.42 9.38
N GLN A 181 3.71 -4.35 8.95
CA GLN A 181 3.43 -3.01 9.46
C GLN A 181 2.43 -2.29 8.55
N ILE A 182 1.29 -1.91 9.12
CA ILE A 182 0.26 -1.13 8.44
C ILE A 182 0.46 0.34 8.77
N LEU A 183 0.58 1.17 7.73
CA LEU A 183 0.77 2.62 7.84
C LEU A 183 -0.32 3.36 7.06
N LYS A 184 -0.64 4.58 7.48
CA LYS A 184 -1.36 5.57 6.68
C LYS A 184 -0.56 6.88 6.67
N ASP A 185 -0.20 7.36 5.48
CA ASP A 185 0.66 8.54 5.27
C ASP A 185 2.03 8.46 6.01
N GLY A 186 2.53 7.22 6.15
CA GLY A 186 3.77 6.93 6.88
C GLY A 186 3.66 6.98 8.41
N PHE A 187 2.45 7.09 8.96
CA PHE A 187 2.17 6.91 10.40
C PHE A 187 1.71 5.49 10.68
N PRO A 188 2.10 4.86 11.78
CA PRO A 188 1.50 3.60 12.21
C PRO A 188 -0.02 3.76 12.34
N ALA A 189 -0.76 2.98 11.54
CA ALA A 189 -2.22 3.09 11.50
C ALA A 189 -2.88 2.48 12.73
N PHE A 190 -2.22 1.47 13.34
CA PHE A 190 -2.80 0.68 14.43
C PHE A 190 -1.73 0.18 15.41
N GLY A 191 -2.14 -0.03 16.66
CA GLY A 191 -1.40 -0.82 17.64
C GLY A 191 -1.77 -2.31 17.59
N GLY A 192 -1.10 -3.14 18.37
CA GLY A 192 -1.32 -4.59 18.38
C GLY A 192 -2.75 -5.02 18.72
N PHE A 193 -3.43 -4.30 19.60
CA PHE A 193 -4.79 -4.64 20.05
C PHE A 193 -5.87 -4.55 18.94
N SER A 194 -5.63 -3.76 17.90
CA SER A 194 -6.52 -3.67 16.74
C SER A 194 -6.30 -4.75 15.69
N GLY A 195 -5.24 -5.56 15.81
CA GLY A 195 -4.71 -6.54 14.86
C GLY A 195 -5.64 -6.98 13.73
N SER A 196 -6.63 -7.81 14.05
CA SER A 196 -7.57 -8.39 13.08
C SER A 196 -8.70 -7.45 12.62
N LEU A 197 -8.82 -6.25 13.15
CA LEU A 197 -9.76 -5.23 12.67
C LEU A 197 -9.09 -4.16 11.82
N SER A 198 -7.76 -4.11 11.81
CA SER A 198 -6.99 -2.98 11.27
C SER A 198 -7.38 -2.58 9.85
N ILE A 199 -7.43 -3.52 8.91
CA ILE A 199 -7.77 -3.23 7.51
C ILE A 199 -9.28 -3.01 7.31
N LEU A 200 -10.12 -3.55 8.18
CA LEU A 200 -11.58 -3.40 8.13
C LEU A 200 -12.05 -2.00 8.57
N GLU A 201 -11.17 -1.21 9.19
CA GLU A 201 -11.45 0.13 9.69
C GLU A 201 -10.86 1.26 8.83
N ILE A 202 -10.30 0.95 7.64
CA ILE A 202 -9.76 1.93 6.70
C ILE A 202 -10.67 2.00 5.47
N PRO A 203 -11.48 3.06 5.29
CA PRO A 203 -12.22 3.29 4.05
C PRO A 203 -11.25 3.69 2.92
N PRO A 204 -11.45 3.20 1.67
CA PRO A 204 -10.49 3.45 0.59
C PRO A 204 -10.71 4.75 -0.20
N LEU A 205 -11.84 5.46 -0.07
CA LEU A 205 -12.23 6.57 -0.96
C LEU A 205 -11.28 7.79 -0.89
N ASP A 206 -10.55 7.98 0.21
CA ASP A 206 -9.56 9.04 0.38
C ASP A 206 -8.14 8.62 -0.03
N LEU A 207 -7.96 7.42 -0.59
CA LEU A 207 -6.64 6.91 -0.97
C LEU A 207 -6.26 7.34 -2.39
N LYS A 208 -5.00 7.74 -2.56
CA LYS A 208 -4.34 8.01 -3.84
C LYS A 208 -3.58 6.79 -4.35
N GLN A 209 -2.86 6.11 -3.45
CA GLN A 209 -2.10 4.91 -3.79
C GLN A 209 -1.88 4.04 -2.55
N VAL A 210 -1.55 2.77 -2.77
CA VAL A 210 -1.08 1.86 -1.71
C VAL A 210 0.32 1.38 -2.08
N GLU A 211 1.28 1.60 -1.19
CA GLU A 211 2.67 1.18 -1.37
C GLU A 211 2.95 -0.05 -0.51
N ILE A 212 3.51 -1.09 -1.12
CA ILE A 212 3.79 -2.36 -0.46
C ILE A 212 5.27 -2.68 -0.64
N ILE A 213 5.99 -2.78 0.48
CA ILE A 213 7.37 -3.25 0.53
C ILE A 213 7.34 -4.64 1.16
N LYS A 214 7.77 -5.66 0.42
CA LYS A 214 7.80 -7.05 0.89
C LYS A 214 9.20 -7.43 1.39
N GLY A 215 9.24 -8.22 2.46
CA GLY A 215 10.46 -8.63 3.14
C GLY A 215 10.92 -7.64 4.22
N PRO A 216 12.05 -7.91 4.91
CA PRO A 216 12.54 -7.10 6.02
C PRO A 216 12.84 -5.65 5.63
N SER A 217 12.07 -4.72 6.15
CA SER A 217 12.11 -3.27 5.80
C SER A 217 12.23 -2.37 7.04
N ALA A 218 12.94 -2.86 8.05
CA ALA A 218 13.00 -2.23 9.36
C ALA A 218 13.78 -0.90 9.42
N THR A 219 14.61 -0.55 8.43
CA THR A 219 15.47 0.64 8.51
C THR A 219 14.68 1.92 8.81
N PHE A 220 13.59 2.18 8.10
CA PHE A 220 12.76 3.36 8.37
C PHE A 220 11.68 3.14 9.42
N TYR A 221 11.17 1.90 9.54
CA TYR A 221 9.93 1.63 10.25
C TYR A 221 10.14 0.87 11.57
N GLY A 222 11.35 0.34 11.81
CA GLY A 222 11.71 -0.35 13.05
C GLY A 222 11.09 -1.72 13.22
N GLY A 223 10.87 -2.08 14.47
CA GLY A 223 10.33 -3.39 14.84
C GLY A 223 8.91 -3.63 14.28
N GLY A 224 8.67 -4.83 13.78
CA GLY A 224 7.38 -5.24 13.21
C GLY A 224 7.31 -5.26 11.68
N ALA A 225 8.24 -4.66 10.96
CA ALA A 225 8.35 -4.72 9.51
C ALA A 225 9.20 -5.92 9.04
N ILE A 226 8.83 -7.14 9.48
CA ILE A 226 9.54 -8.39 9.17
C ILE A 226 9.05 -8.97 7.83
N ALA A 227 7.73 -9.13 7.68
CA ALA A 227 7.11 -9.59 6.44
C ALA A 227 7.02 -8.47 5.40
N GLY A 228 6.88 -7.24 5.87
CA GLY A 228 6.83 -6.07 5.01
C GLY A 228 6.10 -4.88 5.62
N VAL A 229 5.87 -3.89 4.77
CA VAL A 229 5.15 -2.65 5.09
C VAL A 229 4.05 -2.46 4.05
N VAL A 230 2.86 -2.11 4.50
CA VAL A 230 1.76 -1.61 3.67
C VAL A 230 1.47 -0.18 4.09
N ASN A 231 1.64 0.77 3.18
CA ASN A 231 1.46 2.20 3.44
C ASN A 231 0.35 2.76 2.54
N PHE A 232 -0.75 3.14 3.14
CA PHE A 232 -1.88 3.79 2.48
C PHE A 232 -1.60 5.28 2.35
N ILE A 233 -1.50 5.80 1.13
CA ILE A 233 -1.25 7.21 0.85
C ILE A 233 -2.57 7.89 0.53
N SER A 234 -2.90 8.91 1.29
CA SER A 234 -4.13 9.67 1.10
C SER A 234 -4.00 10.73 0.01
N LYS A 235 -5.13 11.08 -0.63
CA LYS A 235 -5.25 12.21 -1.55
C LYS A 235 -4.91 13.52 -0.85
N GLU A 236 -4.29 14.44 -1.56
CA GLU A 236 -3.95 15.79 -1.10
C GLU A 236 -4.90 16.83 -1.76
N PRO A 237 -5.05 18.02 -1.19
CA PRO A 237 -5.92 19.05 -1.76
C PRO A 237 -5.32 19.64 -3.04
N GLU A 238 -6.16 19.76 -4.06
CA GLU A 238 -5.89 20.43 -5.32
C GLU A 238 -6.65 21.75 -5.39
N GLU A 239 -6.27 22.64 -6.31
CA GLU A 239 -6.89 23.96 -6.46
C GLU A 239 -8.36 23.81 -6.89
N GLU A 240 -8.65 22.89 -7.80
CA GLU A 240 -10.01 22.55 -8.17
C GLU A 240 -10.69 21.71 -7.08
N PRO A 241 -11.89 22.12 -6.63
CA PRO A 241 -12.61 21.36 -5.62
C PRO A 241 -13.12 20.05 -6.22
N THR A 242 -12.80 18.93 -5.56
CA THR A 242 -13.32 17.62 -5.96
C THR A 242 -14.22 17.06 -4.86
N THR A 243 -15.38 16.55 -5.24
CA THR A 243 -16.29 15.84 -4.36
C THR A 243 -16.61 14.47 -4.95
N SER A 244 -16.38 13.40 -4.20
CA SER A 244 -16.70 12.03 -4.59
C SER A 244 -17.71 11.45 -3.61
N LEU A 245 -18.81 10.89 -4.13
CA LEU A 245 -19.83 10.19 -3.35
C LEU A 245 -19.96 8.79 -3.90
N ILE A 246 -20.12 7.80 -3.02
CA ILE A 246 -20.45 6.44 -3.40
C ILE A 246 -21.57 5.89 -2.54
N PHE A 247 -22.53 5.25 -3.18
CA PHE A 247 -23.57 4.44 -2.54
C PHE A 247 -23.51 3.03 -3.12
N ASN A 248 -23.54 2.02 -2.25
CA ASN A 248 -23.50 0.61 -2.60
C ASN A 248 -24.54 -0.19 -1.82
N GLN A 249 -25.14 -1.18 -2.48
CA GLN A 249 -26.06 -2.12 -1.88
C GLN A 249 -25.68 -3.55 -2.30
N THR A 250 -25.65 -4.49 -1.33
CA THR A 250 -25.35 -5.90 -1.60
C THR A 250 -26.58 -6.81 -1.49
N SER A 251 -26.54 -7.95 -2.18
CA SER A 251 -27.55 -9.01 -2.04
C SER A 251 -27.55 -9.63 -0.63
N ALA A 252 -26.41 -9.58 0.07
CA ALA A 252 -26.28 -9.98 1.47
C ALA A 252 -26.78 -8.92 2.46
N ARG A 253 -27.57 -7.92 1.99
CA ARG A 253 -28.20 -6.86 2.80
C ARG A 253 -27.18 -5.89 3.44
N GLY A 254 -26.01 -5.71 2.80
CA GLY A 254 -25.04 -4.67 3.15
C GLY A 254 -25.39 -3.36 2.45
N THR A 255 -25.20 -2.23 3.12
CA THR A 255 -25.41 -0.86 2.60
C THR A 255 -24.23 -0.01 2.98
N ASP A 256 -23.60 0.62 2.01
CA ASP A 256 -22.45 1.49 2.20
C ASP A 256 -22.71 2.87 1.63
N PHE A 257 -22.32 3.90 2.37
CA PHE A 257 -22.28 5.26 1.89
C PHE A 257 -20.97 5.93 2.31
N SER A 258 -20.24 6.48 1.34
CA SER A 258 -19.03 7.25 1.60
C SER A 258 -19.02 8.54 0.80
N ALA A 259 -18.48 9.60 1.41
CA ALA A 259 -18.34 10.93 0.83
C ALA A 259 -16.93 11.44 1.09
N PHE A 260 -16.28 11.93 0.05
CA PHE A 260 -14.97 12.57 0.12
C PHE A 260 -15.03 13.94 -0.54
N ARG A 261 -14.43 14.94 0.10
CA ARG A 261 -14.28 16.28 -0.46
C ARG A 261 -12.88 16.80 -0.20
N THR A 262 -12.33 17.46 -1.22
CA THR A 262 -11.01 18.09 -1.16
C THR A 262 -11.02 19.42 -1.87
N GLN A 263 -10.23 20.38 -1.37
CA GLN A 263 -10.00 21.68 -2.01
C GLN A 263 -8.78 22.37 -1.41
N ARG A 264 -8.04 23.11 -2.22
CA ARG A 264 -7.04 24.09 -1.80
C ARG A 264 -7.53 25.50 -2.11
N ILE A 265 -7.39 26.39 -1.14
CA ILE A 265 -7.73 27.81 -1.24
C ILE A 265 -6.48 28.57 -0.79
N ASP A 266 -5.71 29.10 -1.73
CA ASP A 266 -4.45 29.81 -1.47
C ASP A 266 -3.50 29.03 -0.52
N ARG A 267 -3.36 29.52 0.71
CA ARG A 267 -2.48 28.95 1.73
C ARG A 267 -3.14 27.93 2.65
N PHE A 268 -4.38 27.58 2.38
CA PHE A 268 -5.13 26.59 3.15
C PHE A 268 -5.70 25.52 2.24
N GLY A 269 -5.58 24.26 2.64
CA GLY A 269 -6.24 23.16 1.96
C GLY A 269 -6.93 22.25 2.97
N TYR A 270 -7.89 21.47 2.51
CA TYR A 270 -8.53 20.45 3.34
C TYR A 270 -8.93 19.22 2.53
N THR A 271 -8.96 18.09 3.21
CA THR A 271 -9.65 16.88 2.76
C THR A 271 -10.55 16.38 3.88
N VAL A 272 -11.73 15.89 3.54
CA VAL A 272 -12.66 15.29 4.52
C VAL A 272 -13.25 14.04 3.89
N LEU A 273 -13.07 12.90 4.56
CA LEU A 273 -13.78 11.65 4.27
C LEU A 273 -14.79 11.39 5.38
N GLY A 274 -16.01 11.02 5.00
CA GLY A 274 -17.02 10.44 5.88
C GLY A 274 -17.52 9.13 5.28
N SER A 275 -17.64 8.06 6.08
CA SER A 275 -18.25 6.81 5.62
C SER A 275 -19.14 6.19 6.70
N VAL A 276 -20.24 5.58 6.26
CA VAL A 276 -21.17 4.81 7.09
C VAL A 276 -21.43 3.49 6.39
N ASN A 277 -21.27 2.37 7.11
CA ASN A 277 -21.49 1.05 6.58
C ASN A 277 -22.43 0.30 7.53
N TYR A 278 -23.41 -0.36 6.94
CA TYR A 278 -24.40 -1.18 7.62
C TYR A 278 -24.45 -2.55 6.94
N GLN A 279 -24.24 -3.62 7.69
CA GLN A 279 -24.46 -5.00 7.27
C GLN A 279 -25.50 -5.64 8.18
N LYS A 280 -26.59 -6.06 7.61
CA LYS A 280 -27.55 -6.91 8.33
C LYS A 280 -26.94 -8.33 8.43
N GLU A 281 -27.24 -9.04 9.52
CA GLU A 281 -26.83 -10.45 9.68
C GLU A 281 -27.25 -11.27 8.45
N TYR A 282 -26.36 -12.14 7.99
CA TYR A 282 -26.55 -12.97 6.82
C TYR A 282 -26.14 -14.40 7.14
N ASP A 283 -27.10 -15.29 7.05
CA ASP A 283 -26.99 -16.73 7.16
C ASP A 283 -27.30 -17.29 5.76
N VAL A 284 -26.31 -17.92 5.12
CA VAL A 284 -26.40 -18.35 3.70
C VAL A 284 -26.67 -19.83 3.55
N ASP A 285 -26.51 -20.63 4.60
CA ASP A 285 -26.69 -22.07 4.57
C ASP A 285 -27.83 -22.58 5.47
N ASP A 286 -28.57 -21.62 6.07
CA ASP A 286 -29.76 -21.83 6.89
C ASP A 286 -29.46 -22.72 8.12
N ASP A 287 -28.26 -22.58 8.70
CA ASP A 287 -27.87 -23.30 9.91
C ASP A 287 -28.19 -22.53 11.21
N ASP A 288 -28.81 -21.34 11.11
CA ASP A 288 -29.12 -20.36 12.14
C ASP A 288 -27.87 -19.68 12.73
N PHE A 289 -26.69 -19.78 12.14
CA PHE A 289 -25.50 -19.01 12.45
C PHE A 289 -25.16 -18.06 11.33
N THR A 290 -24.54 -16.94 11.67
CA THR A 290 -24.24 -15.90 10.70
C THR A 290 -22.88 -16.09 10.04
N GLU A 291 -22.79 -16.08 8.70
CA GLU A 291 -21.56 -15.96 7.93
C GLU A 291 -21.09 -14.51 7.86
N LEU A 292 -22.03 -13.56 7.74
CA LEU A 292 -21.72 -12.14 7.88
C LEU A 292 -22.41 -11.58 9.13
N PRO A 293 -21.64 -11.01 10.07
CA PRO A 293 -22.18 -10.45 11.31
C PRO A 293 -23.01 -9.21 11.05
N HIS A 294 -23.98 -8.94 11.90
CA HIS A 294 -24.60 -7.62 11.99
C HIS A 294 -23.53 -6.59 12.29
N THR A 295 -23.29 -5.67 11.36
CA THR A 295 -22.22 -4.67 11.47
C THR A 295 -22.76 -3.26 11.30
N ASN A 296 -22.33 -2.37 12.20
CA ASN A 296 -22.48 -0.93 12.06
C ASN A 296 -21.10 -0.30 12.15
N SER A 297 -20.73 0.51 11.18
CA SER A 297 -19.48 1.25 11.25
C SER A 297 -19.65 2.70 10.76
N PHE A 298 -18.81 3.55 11.32
CA PHE A 298 -18.73 4.96 10.98
C PHE A 298 -17.27 5.40 11.01
N ASN A 299 -16.85 6.15 9.99
CA ASN A 299 -15.52 6.76 9.95
C ASN A 299 -15.62 8.22 9.51
N ILE A 300 -14.77 9.07 10.09
CA ILE A 300 -14.57 10.45 9.65
C ILE A 300 -13.08 10.79 9.70
N ASN A 301 -12.54 11.30 8.58
CA ASN A 301 -11.11 11.58 8.41
C ASN A 301 -10.92 13.02 7.86
N PRO A 302 -11.02 14.09 8.67
CA PRO A 302 -10.64 15.43 8.26
C PRO A 302 -9.12 15.61 8.28
N ARG A 303 -8.58 16.30 7.28
CA ARG A 303 -7.18 16.75 7.21
C ARG A 303 -7.13 18.21 6.77
N MET A 304 -6.30 19.01 7.43
CA MET A 304 -6.09 20.44 7.17
C MET A 304 -4.63 20.66 6.78
N PHE A 305 -4.42 21.42 5.73
CA PHE A 305 -3.11 21.72 5.16
C PHE A 305 -2.87 23.23 5.22
N PHE A 306 -1.81 23.63 5.88
CA PHE A 306 -1.39 25.01 6.01
C PHE A 306 -0.08 25.22 5.24
N TYR A 307 -0.15 25.92 4.13
CA TYR A 307 1.00 26.31 3.31
C TYR A 307 1.55 27.63 3.84
N ILE A 308 2.46 27.54 4.83
CA ILE A 308 3.02 28.70 5.55
C ILE A 308 3.78 29.60 4.59
N ASP A 309 4.59 28.99 3.73
CA ASP A 309 5.25 29.57 2.56
C ASP A 309 5.38 28.50 1.47
N GLU A 310 6.01 28.82 0.33
CA GLU A 310 6.21 27.92 -0.81
C GLU A 310 7.00 26.64 -0.47
N ARG A 311 7.74 26.66 0.64
CA ARG A 311 8.64 25.58 1.07
C ARG A 311 8.27 24.96 2.40
N THR A 312 7.26 25.49 3.07
CA THR A 312 6.90 25.06 4.43
C THR A 312 5.42 24.69 4.50
N ARG A 313 5.14 23.45 4.85
CA ARG A 313 3.79 22.91 4.99
C ARG A 313 3.59 22.30 6.38
N LEU A 314 2.46 22.58 6.99
CA LEU A 314 1.96 21.91 8.19
C LEU A 314 0.66 21.21 7.86
N THR A 315 0.57 19.91 8.11
CA THR A 315 -0.66 19.13 7.96
C THR A 315 -1.11 18.64 9.32
N VAL A 316 -2.39 18.84 9.63
CA VAL A 316 -3.04 18.32 10.84
C VAL A 316 -4.21 17.45 10.40
N GLY A 317 -4.21 16.21 10.84
CA GLY A 317 -5.24 15.23 10.50
C GLY A 317 -5.84 14.58 11.73
N ASN A 318 -7.08 14.13 11.60
CA ASN A 318 -7.73 13.27 12.58
C ASN A 318 -8.45 12.14 11.85
N SER A 319 -8.36 10.93 12.38
CA SER A 319 -9.13 9.77 11.92
C SER A 319 -9.89 9.20 13.10
N THR A 320 -11.23 9.32 13.06
CA THR A 320 -12.12 8.77 14.08
C THR A 320 -12.98 7.70 13.47
N GLY A 321 -12.99 6.52 14.07
CA GLY A 321 -13.80 5.38 13.64
C GLY A 321 -14.49 4.69 14.80
N TYR A 322 -15.68 4.18 14.52
CA TYR A 322 -16.44 3.30 15.38
C TYR A 322 -16.92 2.10 14.57
N GLN A 323 -16.79 0.92 15.12
CA GLN A 323 -17.30 -0.29 14.50
C GLN A 323 -17.87 -1.22 15.58
N LYS A 324 -19.04 -1.78 15.31
CA LYS A 324 -19.65 -2.84 16.11
C LYS A 324 -20.05 -3.99 15.21
N ARG A 325 -19.54 -5.18 15.50
CA ARG A 325 -19.86 -6.43 14.82
C ARG A 325 -20.52 -7.39 15.83
N LYS A 326 -21.63 -8.00 15.48
CA LYS A 326 -22.28 -9.00 16.30
C LYS A 326 -22.72 -10.17 15.45
N GLY A 327 -22.08 -11.32 15.61
CA GLY A 327 -22.38 -12.56 14.91
C GLY A 327 -22.64 -13.71 15.86
N GLY A 328 -22.94 -14.87 15.31
CA GLY A 328 -23.31 -16.08 16.03
C GLY A 328 -24.71 -16.52 15.72
N ASP A 329 -25.42 -17.10 16.67
CA ASP A 329 -26.80 -17.56 16.52
C ASP A 329 -27.76 -16.41 16.22
N VAL A 330 -28.54 -16.53 15.14
CA VAL A 330 -29.43 -15.45 14.63
C VAL A 330 -30.46 -15.02 15.65
N LEU A 331 -31.01 -15.93 16.48
CA LEU A 331 -31.95 -15.57 17.53
C LEU A 331 -31.24 -14.87 18.69
N ALA A 332 -30.08 -15.36 19.11
CA ALA A 332 -29.31 -14.79 20.21
C ALA A 332 -28.80 -13.37 19.90
N ILE A 333 -28.38 -13.09 18.67
CA ILE A 333 -27.95 -11.73 18.31
C ILE A 333 -29.07 -10.71 18.37
N HIS A 334 -30.34 -11.14 18.23
CA HIS A 334 -31.52 -10.31 18.44
C HIS A 334 -32.06 -10.31 19.86
N GLY A 335 -31.35 -10.93 20.81
CA GLY A 335 -31.76 -10.99 22.22
C GLY A 335 -32.89 -11.97 22.52
N ARG A 336 -33.18 -12.90 21.61
CA ARG A 336 -34.16 -13.97 21.79
C ARG A 336 -33.45 -15.21 22.26
N PHE A 337 -33.26 -15.30 23.57
CA PHE A 337 -32.54 -16.40 24.20
C PHE A 337 -33.48 -17.52 24.64
N ASP A 338 -33.06 -18.76 24.43
CA ASP A 338 -33.66 -19.96 24.99
C ASP A 338 -32.54 -20.98 25.36
N ASP A 339 -32.92 -22.22 25.71
CA ASP A 339 -31.97 -23.26 26.12
C ASP A 339 -30.98 -23.67 24.99
N THR A 340 -31.32 -23.40 23.74
CA THR A 340 -30.51 -23.75 22.56
C THR A 340 -29.82 -22.54 21.93
N HIS A 341 -30.50 -21.43 21.82
CA HIS A 341 -30.07 -20.22 21.16
C HIS A 341 -29.45 -19.21 22.13
N GLN A 342 -28.17 -19.35 22.43
CA GLN A 342 -27.47 -18.54 23.44
C GLN A 342 -26.21 -17.87 22.90
N TYR A 343 -25.57 -18.44 21.89
CA TYR A 343 -24.23 -17.98 21.47
C TYR A 343 -24.28 -16.71 20.64
N PHE A 344 -23.50 -15.74 21.03
CA PHE A 344 -23.17 -14.56 20.23
C PHE A 344 -21.71 -14.17 20.49
N GLU A 345 -21.09 -13.53 19.50
CA GLU A 345 -19.81 -12.85 19.63
C GLU A 345 -20.01 -11.39 19.22
N THR A 346 -19.73 -10.46 20.13
CA THR A 346 -19.73 -9.01 19.84
C THR A 346 -18.30 -8.50 19.84
N ASN A 347 -17.94 -7.75 18.82
CA ASN A 347 -16.67 -7.04 18.70
C ASN A 347 -16.99 -5.55 18.49
N ASP A 348 -16.73 -4.74 19.53
CA ASP A 348 -17.06 -3.33 19.58
C ASP A 348 -15.77 -2.51 19.72
N SER A 349 -15.47 -1.61 18.79
CA SER A 349 -14.24 -0.83 18.75
C SER A 349 -14.49 0.65 18.50
N PHE A 350 -13.68 1.47 19.15
CA PHE A 350 -13.59 2.92 18.93
C PHE A 350 -12.12 3.31 18.75
N ARG A 351 -11.83 4.04 17.70
CA ARG A 351 -10.50 4.53 17.33
C ARG A 351 -10.51 6.03 17.13
N ASN A 352 -9.47 6.70 17.64
CA ASN A 352 -9.18 8.09 17.32
C ASN A 352 -7.67 8.26 17.14
N ILE A 353 -7.24 8.75 15.98
CA ILE A 353 -5.83 9.01 15.66
C ILE A 353 -5.71 10.47 15.22
N THR A 354 -4.91 11.25 15.93
CA THR A 354 -4.55 12.61 15.55
C THR A 354 -3.12 12.61 15.02
N THR A 355 -2.92 13.21 13.85
CA THR A 355 -1.62 13.30 13.19
C THR A 355 -1.22 14.74 12.94
N ILE A 356 0.07 15.04 13.09
CA ILE A 356 0.69 16.31 12.73
C ILE A 356 1.90 15.97 11.86
N ASN A 357 2.00 16.60 10.70
CA ASN A 357 3.14 16.49 9.81
C ASN A 357 3.64 17.89 9.42
N PHE A 358 4.88 18.18 9.74
CA PHE A 358 5.58 19.39 9.36
C PHE A 358 6.64 19.04 8.33
N GLU A 359 6.65 19.74 7.21
CA GLU A 359 7.61 19.59 6.13
C GLU A 359 8.19 20.94 5.75
N ARG A 360 9.52 20.97 5.57
CA ARG A 360 10.24 22.16 5.10
C ARG A 360 11.29 21.79 4.09
N ASP A 361 11.16 22.33 2.90
CA ASP A 361 12.15 22.26 1.83
C ASP A 361 13.14 23.43 1.95
N PHE A 362 14.44 23.12 1.85
CA PHE A 362 15.51 24.11 1.87
C PHE A 362 15.99 24.43 0.45
N ALA A 363 16.69 25.56 0.29
CA ALA A 363 17.18 26.01 -1.01
C ALA A 363 18.23 25.08 -1.64
N ASP A 364 18.89 24.23 -0.84
CA ASP A 364 19.86 23.24 -1.28
C ASP A 364 19.23 21.89 -1.68
N GLY A 365 17.89 21.82 -1.77
CA GLY A 365 17.14 20.61 -2.06
C GLY A 365 16.96 19.67 -0.86
N SER A 366 17.49 20.01 0.32
CA SER A 366 17.25 19.25 1.54
C SER A 366 15.80 19.41 2.00
N ARG A 367 15.26 18.38 2.68
CA ARG A 367 13.92 18.41 3.29
C ARG A 367 13.97 17.93 4.73
N LEU A 368 13.40 18.74 5.63
CA LEU A 368 13.12 18.33 7.00
C LEU A 368 11.67 17.91 7.11
N THR A 369 11.45 16.70 7.65
CA THR A 369 10.12 16.19 7.96
C THR A 369 10.03 15.87 9.44
N ALA A 370 8.99 16.36 10.13
CA ALA A 370 8.70 16.04 11.52
C ALA A 370 7.25 15.60 11.65
N LYS A 371 7.07 14.37 12.13
CA LYS A 371 5.76 13.71 12.26
C LYS A 371 5.45 13.38 13.71
N GLN A 372 4.20 13.60 14.12
CA GLN A 372 3.67 13.18 15.41
C GLN A 372 2.31 12.53 15.21
N SER A 373 2.07 11.35 15.81
CA SER A 373 0.73 10.81 15.97
C SER A 373 0.42 10.47 17.41
N LEU A 374 -0.86 10.64 17.77
CA LEU A 374 -1.44 10.22 19.05
C LEU A 374 -2.67 9.38 18.73
N ALA A 375 -2.68 8.13 19.18
CA ALA A 375 -3.76 7.21 18.90
C ALA A 375 -4.38 6.65 20.18
N PHE A 376 -5.70 6.64 20.22
CA PHE A 376 -6.51 5.99 21.26
C PHE A 376 -7.35 4.90 20.62
N TYR A 377 -7.33 3.71 21.20
CA TYR A 377 -8.09 2.58 20.76
C TYR A 377 -8.76 1.90 21.96
N ASN A 378 -10.08 1.73 21.88
CA ASN A 378 -10.85 0.94 22.84
C ASN A 378 -11.48 -0.21 22.08
N ARG A 379 -11.42 -1.42 22.66
CA ARG A 379 -12.08 -2.59 22.08
C ARG A 379 -12.68 -3.45 23.18
N GLN A 380 -13.84 -4.03 22.88
CA GLN A 380 -14.53 -5.00 23.72
C GLN A 380 -14.90 -6.20 22.86
N ILE A 381 -14.55 -7.39 23.32
CA ILE A 381 -14.98 -8.67 22.77
C ILE A 381 -15.85 -9.35 23.83
N GLU A 382 -17.07 -9.69 23.47
CA GLU A 382 -18.05 -10.26 24.38
C GLU A 382 -18.71 -11.49 23.80
N THR A 383 -18.77 -12.56 24.60
CA THR A 383 -19.59 -13.77 24.36
C THR A 383 -20.47 -14.01 25.61
N PRO A 384 -21.44 -14.92 25.60
CA PRO A 384 -22.35 -15.12 26.73
C PRO A 384 -21.70 -15.24 28.11
N ASN A 385 -20.52 -15.85 28.18
CA ASN A 385 -19.84 -16.15 29.45
C ASN A 385 -18.43 -15.58 29.54
N TYR A 386 -18.08 -14.65 28.65
CA TYR A 386 -16.73 -14.09 28.62
C TYR A 386 -16.71 -12.66 28.09
N LEU A 387 -15.89 -11.82 28.72
CA LEU A 387 -15.66 -10.44 28.32
C LEU A 387 -14.16 -10.15 28.33
N PHE A 388 -13.63 -9.74 27.19
CA PHE A 388 -12.31 -9.11 27.08
C PHE A 388 -12.46 -7.66 26.65
N LYS A 389 -11.94 -6.75 27.46
CA LYS A 389 -12.04 -5.31 27.20
C LYS A 389 -10.75 -4.63 27.55
N GLY A 390 -10.31 -3.69 26.71
CA GLY A 390 -9.09 -2.94 26.96
C GLY A 390 -9.05 -1.60 26.25
N ARG A 391 -8.03 -0.83 26.63
CA ARG A 391 -7.71 0.47 26.04
C ARG A 391 -6.25 0.49 25.67
N GLN A 392 -5.95 1.02 24.49
CA GLN A 392 -4.59 1.22 24.01
C GLN A 392 -4.35 2.69 23.71
N PHE A 393 -3.21 3.19 24.11
CA PHE A 393 -2.69 4.50 23.77
C PHE A 393 -1.34 4.34 23.06
N ASN A 394 -1.20 4.97 21.89
CA ASN A 394 0.04 4.99 21.15
C ASN A 394 0.47 6.44 20.90
N SER A 395 1.76 6.70 20.99
CA SER A 395 2.39 7.94 20.55
C SER A 395 3.56 7.58 19.65
N TYR A 396 3.64 8.22 18.49
CA TYR A 396 4.73 8.01 17.55
C TYR A 396 5.24 9.37 17.08
N THR A 397 6.54 9.61 17.29
CA THR A 397 7.28 10.77 16.82
C THR A 397 8.33 10.31 15.82
N ASP A 398 8.46 10.99 14.70
CA ASP A 398 9.49 10.72 13.69
C ASP A 398 10.04 12.06 13.16
N VAL A 399 11.34 12.21 13.17
CA VAL A 399 12.02 13.39 12.59
C VAL A 399 13.10 12.89 11.65
N SER A 400 13.06 13.34 10.42
CA SER A 400 14.01 12.95 9.39
C SER A 400 14.47 14.12 8.54
N LEU A 401 15.73 14.07 8.13
CA LEU A 401 16.35 14.95 7.17
C LEU A 401 16.71 14.17 5.92
N PHE A 402 16.13 14.57 4.80
CA PHE A 402 16.53 14.17 3.47
C PHE A 402 17.55 15.18 2.93
N LYS A 403 18.65 14.73 2.34
CA LYS A 403 19.68 15.58 1.76
C LYS A 403 20.27 14.98 0.48
N PRO A 404 20.05 15.62 -0.68
CA PRO A 404 20.74 15.26 -1.90
C PRO A 404 22.16 15.80 -1.89
N ILE A 405 23.15 14.96 -2.23
CA ILE A 405 24.57 15.33 -2.30
C ILE A 405 25.16 14.70 -3.57
N LYS A 406 25.18 15.43 -4.68
CA LYS A 406 25.61 14.93 -6.00
C LYS A 406 24.77 13.69 -6.42
N ASN A 407 25.43 12.53 -6.55
CA ASN A 407 24.78 11.24 -6.86
C ASN A 407 24.32 10.46 -5.61
N HIS A 408 24.43 11.03 -4.41
CA HIS A 408 23.97 10.47 -3.15
C HIS A 408 22.64 11.09 -2.72
N THR A 409 21.78 10.26 -2.14
CA THR A 409 20.56 10.68 -1.46
C THR A 409 20.62 10.17 -0.03
N LEU A 410 21.00 11.05 0.89
CA LEU A 410 21.12 10.73 2.31
C LEU A 410 19.80 11.01 3.03
N VAL A 411 19.33 10.02 3.80
CA VAL A 411 18.20 10.17 4.73
C VAL A 411 18.68 9.77 6.12
N ALA A 412 18.57 10.67 7.09
CA ALA A 412 18.92 10.39 8.47
C ALA A 412 17.82 10.89 9.40
N GLY A 413 17.62 10.21 10.51
CA GLY A 413 16.57 10.62 11.43
C GLY A 413 16.52 9.79 12.70
N PHE A 414 15.52 10.12 13.52
CA PHE A 414 15.21 9.38 14.72
C PHE A 414 13.70 9.26 14.88
N ASN A 415 13.25 8.21 15.58
CA ASN A 415 11.87 8.11 16.00
C ASN A 415 11.76 7.63 17.46
N ALA A 416 10.63 7.96 18.06
CA ALA A 416 10.22 7.48 19.38
C ALA A 416 8.81 6.93 19.28
N ALA A 417 8.63 5.70 19.73
CA ALA A 417 7.35 5.03 19.78
C ALA A 417 7.03 4.63 21.22
N TYR A 418 5.84 4.97 21.67
CA TYR A 418 5.31 4.57 22.97
C TYR A 418 3.96 3.91 22.77
N ASP A 419 3.80 2.70 23.30
CA ASP A 419 2.57 1.91 23.26
C ASP A 419 2.22 1.46 24.66
N ARG A 420 0.97 1.66 25.06
CA ARG A 420 0.46 1.26 26.36
C ARG A 420 -0.94 0.67 26.23
N PHE A 421 -1.04 -0.64 26.43
CA PHE A 421 -2.29 -1.35 26.59
C PHE A 421 -2.64 -1.54 28.06
N ARG A 422 -3.91 -1.39 28.40
CA ARG A 422 -4.49 -1.65 29.73
C ARG A 422 -5.77 -2.44 29.57
N GLU A 423 -5.78 -3.65 30.11
CA GLU A 423 -6.97 -4.48 30.20
C GLU A 423 -7.91 -3.93 31.29
N THR A 424 -9.20 -3.89 30.98
CA THR A 424 -10.22 -3.55 31.98
C THR A 424 -10.43 -4.74 32.91
N PRO A 425 -10.36 -4.58 34.24
CA PRO A 425 -10.56 -5.67 35.18
C PRO A 425 -11.86 -6.43 34.91
N ASN A 426 -11.78 -7.74 34.85
CA ASN A 426 -12.92 -8.64 34.71
C ASN A 426 -12.97 -9.57 35.93
N PRO A 427 -14.11 -9.68 36.65
CA PRO A 427 -14.23 -10.60 37.82
C PRO A 427 -13.95 -12.07 37.46
N THR A 428 -14.23 -12.48 36.21
CA THR A 428 -14.02 -13.85 35.74
C THR A 428 -12.57 -14.14 35.30
N ASN A 429 -11.76 -13.09 35.10
CA ASN A 429 -10.33 -13.23 34.79
C ASN A 429 -9.52 -12.20 35.61
N PRO A 430 -9.00 -12.59 36.79
CA PRO A 430 -8.28 -11.69 37.69
C PRO A 430 -6.89 -11.29 37.16
N LEU A 431 -6.33 -12.03 36.20
CA LEU A 431 -5.01 -11.77 35.65
C LEU A 431 -5.08 -10.67 34.57
N ARG A 432 -4.46 -9.54 34.86
CA ARG A 432 -4.39 -8.43 33.89
C ARG A 432 -3.22 -8.62 32.92
N ARG A 433 -3.52 -8.47 31.63
CA ARG A 433 -2.54 -8.60 30.54
C ARG A 433 -2.06 -7.22 30.06
N ASP A 434 -1.73 -6.36 31.02
CA ASP A 434 -1.24 -5.02 30.73
C ASP A 434 0.12 -5.05 30.01
N GLU A 435 0.28 -4.26 28.94
CA GLU A 435 1.55 -4.14 28.22
C GLU A 435 1.97 -2.67 28.11
N THR A 436 3.27 -2.42 28.16
CA THR A 436 3.84 -1.09 27.90
C THR A 436 5.15 -1.28 27.15
N ARG A 437 5.29 -0.59 26.02
CA ARG A 437 6.49 -0.60 25.19
C ARG A 437 6.96 0.82 24.93
N ALA A 438 8.25 1.02 24.95
CA ALA A 438 8.89 2.26 24.54
C ALA A 438 10.10 1.90 23.69
N THR A 439 10.18 2.51 22.51
CA THR A 439 11.27 2.32 21.55
C THR A 439 11.82 3.66 21.13
N PHE A 440 13.14 3.81 21.14
CA PHE A 440 13.88 4.93 20.57
C PHE A 440 14.77 4.39 19.46
N GLY A 441 14.60 4.89 18.23
CA GLY A 441 15.35 4.45 17.08
C GLY A 441 16.07 5.60 16.39
N GLY A 442 17.34 5.41 16.04
CA GLY A 442 18.08 6.27 15.14
C GLY A 442 18.39 5.53 13.85
N PHE A 443 18.34 6.22 12.71
CA PHE A 443 18.62 5.60 11.42
C PHE A 443 19.36 6.55 10.48
N VAL A 444 20.12 5.94 9.58
CA VAL A 444 20.76 6.59 8.44
C VAL A 444 20.69 5.66 7.24
N GLN A 445 20.39 6.20 6.08
CA GLN A 445 20.39 5.50 4.81
C GLN A 445 20.99 6.39 3.74
N ASP A 446 21.80 5.82 2.87
CA ASP A 446 22.34 6.46 1.68
C ASP A 446 21.94 5.64 0.46
N SER A 447 21.35 6.31 -0.52
CA SER A 447 21.07 5.76 -1.84
C SER A 447 21.96 6.47 -2.84
N VAL A 448 22.85 5.73 -3.51
CA VAL A 448 23.86 6.26 -4.42
C VAL A 448 23.72 5.68 -5.83
N ASP A 449 23.69 6.54 -6.81
CA ASP A 449 23.77 6.19 -8.22
C ASP A 449 25.26 6.07 -8.60
N LEU A 450 25.79 4.82 -8.54
CA LEU A 450 27.19 4.53 -8.86
C LEU A 450 27.49 4.72 -10.35
N THR A 451 26.50 4.39 -11.18
CA THR A 451 26.50 4.62 -12.63
C THR A 451 25.04 4.84 -13.09
N ASN A 452 24.82 5.22 -14.34
CA ASN A 452 23.46 5.29 -14.93
C ASN A 452 22.71 3.95 -14.91
N LYS A 453 23.42 2.83 -14.66
CA LYS A 453 22.86 1.47 -14.64
C LYS A 453 22.84 0.83 -13.26
N LEU A 454 23.60 1.32 -12.32
CA LEU A 454 23.82 0.70 -11.01
C LEU A 454 23.54 1.70 -9.90
N ALA A 455 22.49 1.44 -9.13
CA ALA A 455 22.18 2.17 -7.89
C ALA A 455 22.30 1.22 -6.69
N LEU A 456 22.84 1.73 -5.60
CA LEU A 456 23.02 1.03 -4.32
C LEU A 456 22.30 1.84 -3.24
N GLU A 457 21.58 1.14 -2.37
CA GLU A 457 21.03 1.70 -1.14
C GLU A 457 21.59 0.91 0.05
N ALA A 458 22.11 1.60 1.04
CA ALA A 458 22.61 1.01 2.27
C ALA A 458 22.09 1.80 3.46
N GLY A 459 21.54 1.11 4.45
CA GLY A 459 20.97 1.71 5.65
C GLY A 459 21.35 0.98 6.91
N LEU A 460 21.41 1.71 8.00
CA LEU A 460 21.57 1.19 9.35
C LEU A 460 20.58 1.88 10.27
N ARG A 461 19.85 1.06 11.02
CA ARG A 461 19.02 1.50 12.12
C ARG A 461 19.46 0.87 13.42
N ILE A 462 19.40 1.60 14.50
CA ILE A 462 19.64 1.11 15.87
C ILE A 462 18.43 1.50 16.69
N ASP A 463 17.73 0.48 17.21
CA ASP A 463 16.61 0.64 18.12
C ASP A 463 17.03 0.25 19.54
N PHE A 464 16.74 1.11 20.49
CA PHE A 464 16.75 0.81 21.90
C PHE A 464 15.30 0.56 22.37
N VAL A 465 15.01 -0.67 22.77
CA VAL A 465 13.68 -1.10 23.19
C VAL A 465 13.69 -1.40 24.68
N ARG A 466 12.84 -0.69 25.41
CA ARG A 466 12.70 -0.91 26.86
C ARG A 466 12.39 -2.38 27.13
N ASP A 467 13.08 -2.96 28.11
CA ASP A 467 12.96 -4.34 28.60
C ASP A 467 13.48 -5.43 27.62
N TYR A 468 13.82 -5.08 26.35
CA TYR A 468 14.31 -6.02 25.34
C TYR A 468 15.72 -5.71 24.81
N GLY A 469 16.29 -4.55 25.14
CA GLY A 469 17.66 -4.16 24.78
C GLY A 469 17.80 -3.47 23.43
N THR A 470 18.95 -3.66 22.78
CA THR A 470 19.32 -2.95 21.55
C THR A 470 19.30 -3.87 20.34
N PHE A 471 18.75 -3.36 19.22
CA PHE A 471 18.68 -4.05 17.94
C PHE A 471 19.37 -3.21 16.86
N ALA A 472 20.39 -3.77 16.22
CA ALA A 472 21.01 -3.21 15.03
C ALA A 472 20.41 -3.87 13.78
N LEU A 473 19.90 -3.06 12.87
CA LEU A 473 19.13 -3.48 11.70
C LEU A 473 19.77 -2.92 10.43
N PRO A 474 20.88 -3.51 9.95
CA PRO A 474 21.45 -3.16 8.67
C PRO A 474 20.56 -3.63 7.53
N ARG A 475 20.57 -2.87 6.41
CA ARG A 475 19.90 -3.20 5.16
C ARG A 475 20.72 -2.77 3.98
N VAL A 476 20.64 -3.53 2.91
CA VAL A 476 21.26 -3.20 1.63
C VAL A 476 20.31 -3.57 0.50
N SER A 477 20.23 -2.73 -0.52
CA SER A 477 19.48 -3.00 -1.75
C SER A 477 20.29 -2.51 -2.95
N VAL A 478 20.19 -3.23 -4.05
CA VAL A 478 20.91 -2.94 -5.30
C VAL A 478 19.90 -2.98 -6.44
N LEU A 479 19.93 -1.97 -7.30
CA LEU A 479 19.24 -1.94 -8.59
C LEU A 479 20.26 -1.97 -9.70
N TYR A 480 20.09 -2.88 -10.65
CA TYR A 480 20.89 -2.93 -11.88
C TYR A 480 19.96 -2.85 -13.10
N LYS A 481 20.19 -1.85 -13.95
CA LYS A 481 19.52 -1.65 -15.24
C LYS A 481 20.41 -2.23 -16.35
N PHE A 482 20.03 -3.39 -16.89
CA PHE A 482 20.75 -3.99 -18.03
C PHE A 482 20.59 -3.09 -19.27
N ASN A 483 19.32 -2.65 -19.49
CA ASN A 483 18.89 -1.69 -20.49
C ASN A 483 17.53 -1.09 -20.04
N ASP A 484 16.85 -0.33 -20.89
CA ASP A 484 15.57 0.31 -20.57
C ASP A 484 14.41 -0.68 -20.33
N GLN A 485 14.56 -1.91 -20.83
CA GLN A 485 13.55 -2.96 -20.72
C GLN A 485 13.80 -3.90 -19.53
N TRP A 486 15.06 -4.21 -19.24
CA TRP A 486 15.45 -5.20 -18.24
C TRP A 486 16.07 -4.55 -17.00
N THR A 487 15.49 -4.80 -15.86
CA THR A 487 16.04 -4.39 -14.56
C THR A 487 16.06 -5.57 -13.59
N SER A 488 16.97 -5.53 -12.63
CA SER A 488 17.03 -6.50 -11.54
C SER A 488 17.30 -5.78 -10.22
N ARG A 489 16.66 -6.24 -9.16
CA ARG A 489 16.89 -5.77 -7.81
C ARG A 489 17.22 -6.92 -6.88
N ALA A 490 18.10 -6.65 -5.92
CA ALA A 490 18.40 -7.56 -4.82
C ALA A 490 18.41 -6.76 -3.52
N GLY A 491 17.75 -7.26 -2.49
CA GLY A 491 17.70 -6.64 -1.18
C GLY A 491 17.91 -7.65 -0.07
N PHE A 492 18.56 -7.22 1.02
CA PHE A 492 18.76 -8.02 2.23
C PHE A 492 18.64 -7.12 3.46
N GLY A 493 18.00 -7.62 4.51
CA GLY A 493 17.82 -6.85 5.74
C GLY A 493 17.49 -7.70 6.97
N PHE A 494 17.46 -7.02 8.11
CA PHE A 494 17.15 -7.59 9.42
C PHE A 494 15.90 -6.93 10.00
N GLY A 495 15.23 -7.65 10.90
CA GLY A 495 14.07 -7.18 11.64
C GLY A 495 13.99 -7.80 13.03
N TYR A 496 13.07 -7.29 13.83
CA TYR A 496 12.71 -7.89 15.12
C TYR A 496 11.24 -7.65 15.45
N LYS A 497 10.71 -8.45 16.39
CA LYS A 497 9.37 -8.26 16.97
C LYS A 497 9.41 -8.55 18.45
N THR A 498 8.96 -7.61 19.27
CA THR A 498 8.82 -7.85 20.72
C THR A 498 7.59 -8.70 21.02
N PRO A 499 7.64 -9.60 22.01
CA PRO A 499 6.50 -10.41 22.42
C PRO A 499 5.28 -9.58 22.79
N SER A 500 4.10 -10.06 22.44
CA SER A 500 2.79 -9.47 22.75
C SER A 500 1.73 -10.55 22.84
N ILE A 501 0.69 -10.30 23.65
CA ILE A 501 -0.50 -11.18 23.63
C ILE A 501 -1.27 -11.08 22.32
N PHE A 502 -1.05 -10.01 21.52
CA PHE A 502 -1.79 -9.74 20.27
C PHE A 502 -1.21 -10.55 19.12
N THR A 503 -1.53 -11.83 19.08
CA THR A 503 -1.23 -12.79 18.02
C THR A 503 -2.52 -13.32 17.42
N GLU A 504 -2.48 -13.84 16.18
CA GLU A 504 -3.65 -14.48 15.55
C GLU A 504 -4.17 -15.64 16.42
N ASP A 505 -3.27 -16.48 16.98
CA ASP A 505 -3.64 -17.61 17.82
C ASP A 505 -4.40 -17.17 19.09
N ALA A 506 -3.95 -16.11 19.76
CA ALA A 506 -4.62 -15.60 20.96
C ALA A 506 -5.97 -14.94 20.61
N GLU A 507 -6.07 -14.32 19.44
CA GLU A 507 -7.30 -13.69 18.97
C GLU A 507 -8.36 -14.74 18.56
N MET A 508 -7.96 -15.86 17.94
CA MET A 508 -8.87 -16.98 17.66
C MET A 508 -9.45 -17.57 18.95
N LEU A 509 -8.73 -17.48 20.08
CA LEU A 509 -9.22 -17.82 21.41
C LEU A 509 -10.03 -16.69 22.09
N LEU A 510 -10.23 -15.55 21.42
CA LEU A 510 -10.79 -14.32 21.96
C LEU A 510 -10.03 -13.87 23.23
N PHE A 511 -8.74 -14.19 23.32
CA PHE A 511 -7.85 -14.04 24.50
C PHE A 511 -8.32 -14.80 25.75
N ARG A 512 -9.26 -15.76 25.63
CA ARG A 512 -9.74 -16.56 26.75
C ARG A 512 -8.61 -17.49 27.25
N ASP A 513 -8.43 -17.55 28.57
CA ASP A 513 -7.44 -18.39 29.25
C ASP A 513 -5.97 -18.17 28.79
N VAL A 514 -5.70 -17.03 28.14
CA VAL A 514 -4.35 -16.62 27.72
C VAL A 514 -3.69 -15.82 28.84
N LEU A 515 -2.49 -16.26 29.28
CA LEU A 515 -1.71 -15.57 30.29
C LEU A 515 -0.99 -14.33 29.78
N PRO A 516 -0.65 -13.38 30.66
CA PRO A 516 0.22 -12.25 30.32
C PRO A 516 1.57 -12.71 29.75
N ILE A 517 2.21 -11.84 28.98
CA ILE A 517 3.58 -12.05 28.50
C ILE A 517 4.56 -12.15 29.68
N GLY A 518 5.32 -13.24 29.72
CA GLY A 518 6.34 -13.45 30.72
C GLY A 518 7.61 -12.63 30.47
N ASN A 519 8.27 -12.16 31.55
CA ASN A 519 9.48 -11.34 31.47
C ASN A 519 10.72 -12.06 30.89
N ALA A 520 10.69 -13.40 30.82
CA ALA A 520 11.80 -14.19 30.29
C ALA A 520 11.75 -14.38 28.77
N LEU A 521 10.68 -13.93 28.11
CA LEU A 521 10.53 -14.08 26.66
C LEU A 521 11.46 -13.15 25.91
N LYS A 522 12.10 -13.69 24.88
CA LYS A 522 12.97 -12.94 23.97
C LYS A 522 12.16 -12.31 22.83
N ALA A 523 12.69 -11.22 22.31
CA ALA A 523 12.21 -10.70 21.03
C ALA A 523 12.58 -11.65 19.89
N GLU A 524 11.64 -11.86 18.98
CA GLU A 524 11.85 -12.56 17.72
C GLU A 524 12.81 -11.73 16.85
N ARG A 525 13.71 -12.40 16.15
CA ARG A 525 14.67 -11.74 15.24
C ARG A 525 14.54 -12.32 13.84
N SER A 526 14.59 -11.46 12.83
CA SER A 526 14.51 -11.92 11.46
C SER A 526 15.69 -11.47 10.63
N ARG A 527 15.97 -12.27 9.60
CA ARG A 527 16.85 -11.96 8.49
C ARG A 527 16.21 -12.46 7.20
N GLY A 528 16.36 -11.74 6.14
CA GLY A 528 15.78 -12.16 4.87
C GLY A 528 16.18 -11.28 3.72
N GLY A 529 15.88 -11.74 2.52
CA GLY A 529 16.19 -11.03 1.30
C GLY A 529 15.21 -11.34 0.19
N THR A 530 15.22 -10.47 -0.79
CA THR A 530 14.46 -10.58 -2.03
C THR A 530 15.38 -10.38 -3.22
N PHE A 531 15.06 -11.05 -4.32
CA PHE A 531 15.71 -10.86 -5.61
C PHE A 531 14.66 -10.85 -6.69
N ASP A 532 14.66 -9.85 -7.56
CA ASP A 532 13.73 -9.81 -8.69
C ASP A 532 14.43 -9.52 -10.03
N VAL A 533 13.73 -9.94 -11.08
CA VAL A 533 14.02 -9.56 -12.46
C VAL A 533 12.74 -9.01 -13.05
N ASN A 534 12.82 -7.83 -13.61
CA ASN A 534 11.71 -7.17 -14.25
C ASN A 534 12.00 -6.92 -15.73
N TYR A 535 11.03 -7.23 -16.57
CA TYR A 535 11.03 -6.93 -17.99
C TYR A 535 9.80 -6.12 -18.35
N LYS A 536 9.97 -5.01 -19.06
CA LYS A 536 8.87 -4.22 -19.60
C LYS A 536 9.17 -3.80 -21.03
N ASN A 537 8.16 -3.81 -21.88
CA ASN A 537 8.30 -3.33 -23.26
C ASN A 537 6.95 -2.88 -23.82
N THR A 538 7.00 -1.96 -24.78
CA THR A 538 5.85 -1.49 -25.54
C THR A 538 6.14 -1.66 -27.04
N ILE A 539 5.21 -2.24 -27.79
CA ILE A 539 5.33 -2.47 -29.22
C ILE A 539 4.26 -1.64 -29.95
N GLY A 540 4.71 -0.65 -30.68
CA GLY A 540 3.81 0.35 -31.26
C GLY A 540 3.12 1.16 -30.14
N GLU A 541 1.95 1.74 -30.46
CA GLU A 541 1.20 2.60 -29.51
C GLU A 541 0.20 1.83 -28.63
N LYS A 542 -0.11 0.57 -28.96
CA LYS A 542 -1.27 -0.14 -28.39
C LYS A 542 -0.92 -1.41 -27.59
N PHE A 543 0.27 -1.96 -27.75
CA PHE A 543 0.63 -3.22 -27.10
C PHE A 543 1.72 -3.02 -26.08
N SER A 544 1.39 -3.18 -24.80
CA SER A 544 2.34 -3.15 -23.69
C SER A 544 2.36 -4.47 -22.95
N TYR A 545 3.52 -4.85 -22.44
CA TYR A 545 3.64 -6.03 -21.60
C TYR A 545 4.79 -5.89 -20.59
N SER A 546 4.55 -6.41 -19.40
CA SER A 546 5.55 -6.49 -18.36
C SER A 546 5.53 -7.84 -17.66
N LEU A 547 6.68 -8.28 -17.22
CA LEU A 547 6.86 -9.50 -16.44
C LEU A 547 7.82 -9.21 -15.30
N ASN A 548 7.39 -9.45 -14.08
CA ASN A 548 8.25 -9.39 -12.91
C ASN A 548 8.29 -10.78 -12.25
N GLN A 549 9.50 -11.28 -12.00
CA GLN A 549 9.75 -12.51 -11.26
C GLN A 549 10.55 -12.17 -10.01
N MET A 550 9.95 -12.38 -8.84
CA MET A 550 10.59 -12.15 -7.54
C MET A 550 10.78 -13.46 -6.78
N PHE A 551 11.91 -13.61 -6.11
CA PHE A 551 12.20 -14.67 -5.14
C PHE A 551 12.39 -14.07 -3.77
N PHE A 552 11.96 -14.79 -2.72
CA PHE A 552 12.11 -14.34 -1.34
C PHE A 552 12.56 -15.47 -0.41
N TYR A 553 13.26 -15.06 0.63
CA TYR A 553 13.71 -15.92 1.73
C TYR A 553 13.71 -15.12 3.03
N THR A 554 13.01 -15.62 4.05
CA THR A 554 12.95 -15.00 5.39
C THR A 554 13.03 -16.08 6.47
N VAL A 555 13.86 -15.82 7.47
CA VAL A 555 14.00 -16.66 8.68
C VAL A 555 13.64 -15.81 9.89
N ILE A 556 12.87 -16.38 10.81
CA ILE A 556 12.51 -15.76 12.09
C ILE A 556 13.00 -16.68 13.20
N ASP A 557 14.00 -16.22 13.93
CA ASP A 557 14.58 -16.91 15.10
C ASP A 557 13.80 -16.55 16.36
N ASP A 558 13.78 -17.46 17.36
CA ASP A 558 13.05 -17.36 18.62
C ASP A 558 11.54 -17.01 18.44
N PRO A 559 10.79 -17.65 17.51
CA PRO A 559 9.40 -17.28 17.26
C PRO A 559 8.53 -17.48 18.50
N LEU A 560 7.59 -16.55 18.69
CA LEU A 560 6.64 -16.57 19.80
C LEU A 560 5.51 -17.57 19.50
N VAL A 561 5.31 -18.54 20.36
CA VAL A 561 4.32 -19.61 20.21
C VAL A 561 3.39 -19.63 21.42
N LEU A 562 2.10 -19.79 21.17
CA LEU A 562 1.06 -19.95 22.18
C LEU A 562 0.66 -21.42 22.27
N ALA A 563 0.72 -22.00 23.48
CA ALA A 563 0.33 -23.39 23.70
C ALA A 563 -0.37 -23.56 25.06
N PRO A 564 -1.37 -24.47 25.14
CA PRO A 564 -2.02 -24.78 26.40
C PRO A 564 -1.10 -25.61 27.32
N ASP A 565 -1.19 -25.38 28.63
CA ASP A 565 -0.66 -26.28 29.64
C ASP A 565 -1.64 -27.44 29.94
N ALA A 566 -1.28 -28.34 30.84
CA ALA A 566 -2.11 -29.48 31.22
C ALA A 566 -3.47 -29.10 31.84
N GLY A 567 -3.63 -27.83 32.26
CA GLY A 567 -4.86 -27.28 32.82
C GLY A 567 -5.71 -26.53 31.77
N GLY A 568 -5.28 -26.48 30.51
CA GLY A 568 -5.97 -25.74 29.43
C GLY A 568 -5.68 -24.23 29.44
N ILE A 569 -4.73 -23.76 30.24
CA ILE A 569 -4.31 -22.36 30.29
C ILE A 569 -3.20 -22.14 29.28
N TYR A 570 -3.39 -21.16 28.40
CA TYR A 570 -2.46 -20.84 27.31
C TYR A 570 -1.29 -19.97 27.78
N ARG A 571 -0.07 -20.38 27.42
CA ARG A 571 1.16 -19.67 27.75
C ARG A 571 1.99 -19.40 26.50
N PHE A 572 2.61 -18.22 26.47
CA PHE A 572 3.60 -17.90 25.48
C PHE A 572 4.97 -18.44 25.81
N SER A 573 5.67 -18.95 24.81
CA SER A 573 7.07 -19.37 24.87
C SER A 573 7.79 -19.01 23.57
N ASN A 574 9.13 -18.94 23.62
CA ASN A 574 9.91 -18.88 22.36
C ASN A 574 10.21 -20.30 21.91
N ALA A 575 9.91 -20.64 20.67
CA ALA A 575 10.31 -21.93 20.10
C ALA A 575 11.82 -21.98 19.86
N ALA A 576 12.40 -23.17 19.99
CA ALA A 576 13.85 -23.39 19.79
C ALA A 576 14.25 -23.39 18.31
N SER A 577 13.32 -23.75 17.42
CA SER A 577 13.54 -23.80 15.97
C SER A 577 12.88 -22.62 15.27
N PRO A 578 13.47 -22.11 14.19
CA PRO A 578 12.97 -20.94 13.50
C PRO A 578 11.69 -21.19 12.67
N ILE A 579 11.03 -20.11 12.29
CA ILE A 579 10.12 -20.08 11.15
C ILE A 579 10.93 -19.71 9.90
N THR A 580 10.73 -20.46 8.81
CA THR A 580 11.36 -20.18 7.52
C THR A 580 10.30 -20.02 6.45
N SER A 581 10.28 -18.90 5.74
CA SER A 581 9.43 -18.67 4.59
C SER A 581 10.28 -18.48 3.33
N THR A 582 9.98 -19.27 2.29
CA THR A 582 10.65 -19.22 0.98
C THR A 582 9.61 -19.29 -0.13
N GLY A 583 9.91 -18.66 -1.24
CA GLY A 583 9.00 -18.75 -2.38
C GLY A 583 9.36 -17.83 -3.52
N PHE A 584 8.43 -17.72 -4.44
CA PHE A 584 8.54 -16.78 -5.54
C PHE A 584 7.16 -16.23 -5.95
N GLU A 585 7.20 -15.07 -6.54
CA GLU A 585 6.04 -14.37 -7.10
C GLU A 585 6.32 -14.01 -8.55
N THR A 586 5.35 -14.29 -9.43
CA THR A 586 5.36 -13.91 -10.83
C THR A 586 4.21 -12.96 -11.09
N ASN A 587 4.49 -11.78 -11.62
CA ASN A 587 3.50 -10.79 -12.04
C ASN A 587 3.65 -10.54 -13.53
N ALA A 588 2.61 -10.81 -14.31
CA ALA A 588 2.54 -10.54 -15.73
C ALA A 588 1.39 -9.55 -16.01
N ARG A 589 1.68 -8.50 -16.78
CA ARG A 589 0.66 -7.56 -17.27
C ARG A 589 0.78 -7.48 -18.77
N VAL A 590 -0.35 -7.51 -19.46
CA VAL A 590 -0.45 -7.38 -20.91
C VAL A 590 -1.56 -6.39 -21.22
N GLY A 591 -1.23 -5.30 -21.90
CA GLY A 591 -2.19 -4.30 -22.38
C GLY A 591 -2.31 -4.32 -23.90
N TYR A 592 -3.52 -4.26 -24.39
CA TYR A 592 -3.80 -4.06 -25.82
C TYR A 592 -5.03 -3.16 -26.00
N ASP A 593 -4.79 -1.92 -26.42
CA ASP A 593 -5.85 -0.92 -26.60
C ASP A 593 -6.67 -0.77 -25.29
N ILE A 594 -7.95 -1.11 -25.30
CA ILE A 594 -8.85 -1.06 -24.15
C ILE A 594 -8.77 -2.29 -23.22
N ALA A 595 -8.03 -3.33 -23.60
CA ALA A 595 -7.96 -4.59 -22.87
C ALA A 595 -6.67 -4.69 -22.03
N LYS A 596 -6.80 -4.95 -20.74
CA LYS A 596 -5.69 -5.14 -19.80
C LYS A 596 -5.82 -6.52 -19.15
N LEU A 597 -4.81 -7.38 -19.28
CA LEU A 597 -4.74 -8.67 -18.59
C LEU A 597 -3.67 -8.59 -17.50
N PHE A 598 -4.05 -8.94 -16.30
CA PHE A 598 -3.17 -9.12 -15.17
C PHE A 598 -3.16 -10.58 -14.73
N VAL A 599 -1.98 -11.16 -14.47
CA VAL A 599 -1.82 -12.51 -13.90
C VAL A 599 -0.73 -12.48 -12.85
N GLY A 600 -1.11 -12.78 -11.61
CA GLY A 600 -0.23 -12.95 -10.47
C GLY A 600 -0.19 -14.42 -10.06
N TYR A 601 1.00 -15.00 -9.87
CA TYR A 601 1.19 -16.32 -9.33
C TYR A 601 2.15 -16.28 -8.16
N THR A 602 1.77 -16.92 -7.05
CA THR A 602 2.60 -17.04 -5.85
C THR A 602 2.81 -18.51 -5.50
N TYR A 603 4.07 -18.86 -5.29
CA TYR A 603 4.45 -20.09 -4.60
C TYR A 603 5.07 -19.74 -3.25
N THR A 604 4.48 -20.26 -2.16
CA THR A 604 4.97 -20.02 -0.78
C THR A 604 5.19 -21.33 -0.07
N ASN A 605 6.39 -21.50 0.50
CA ASN A 605 6.77 -22.63 1.31
C ASN A 605 7.23 -22.11 2.69
N ALA A 606 6.28 -21.92 3.60
CA ALA A 606 6.58 -21.47 4.96
C ALA A 606 6.44 -22.62 5.94
N LYS A 607 7.48 -22.80 6.77
CA LYS A 607 7.63 -23.88 7.71
C LYS A 607 8.00 -23.39 9.10
N ALA A 608 7.52 -24.10 10.10
CA ALA A 608 7.89 -23.95 11.50
C ALA A 608 8.29 -25.33 12.02
N GLU A 609 9.59 -25.55 12.19
CA GLU A 609 10.14 -26.87 12.54
C GLU A 609 9.76 -27.32 13.97
N TYR A 610 9.25 -26.42 14.80
CA TYR A 610 8.74 -26.74 16.14
C TYR A 610 7.34 -27.39 16.12
N LEU A 611 6.63 -27.33 14.98
CA LEU A 611 5.35 -28.01 14.85
C LEU A 611 5.54 -29.51 14.76
N THR A 612 4.77 -30.25 15.55
CA THR A 612 4.79 -31.71 15.54
C THR A 612 3.95 -32.24 14.38
N GLY A 613 4.49 -33.19 13.63
CA GLY A 613 3.82 -33.78 12.47
C GLY A 613 3.99 -32.96 11.20
N ASN A 614 3.03 -32.13 10.84
CA ASN A 614 3.13 -31.26 9.69
C ASN A 614 3.83 -29.94 10.06
N GLN A 615 4.96 -29.67 9.45
CA GLN A 615 5.76 -28.46 9.71
C GLN A 615 5.34 -27.23 8.90
N PHE A 616 4.39 -27.34 7.97
CA PHE A 616 3.90 -26.19 7.24
C PHE A 616 3.02 -25.31 8.12
N LEU A 617 3.16 -23.98 7.96
CA LEU A 617 2.29 -23.04 8.67
C LEU A 617 0.83 -23.27 8.28
N PRO A 618 -0.10 -23.28 9.25
CA PRO A 618 -1.53 -23.48 9.00
C PRO A 618 -2.14 -22.35 8.15
N LEU A 619 -3.21 -22.67 7.43
CA LEU A 619 -4.01 -21.76 6.63
C LEU A 619 -3.18 -21.00 5.58
N LEU A 620 -2.14 -21.65 5.07
CA LEU A 620 -1.28 -21.10 4.03
C LEU A 620 -1.30 -21.98 2.79
N PRO A 621 -1.84 -21.51 1.66
CA PRO A 621 -1.78 -22.24 0.40
C PRO A 621 -0.37 -22.14 -0.21
N LYS A 622 0.15 -23.27 -0.69
CA LYS A 622 1.42 -23.28 -1.41
C LYS A 622 1.36 -22.57 -2.76
N HIS A 623 0.20 -22.60 -3.40
CA HIS A 623 -0.03 -22.06 -4.74
C HIS A 623 -1.22 -21.13 -4.71
N ARG A 624 -1.07 -19.90 -5.21
CA ARG A 624 -2.16 -18.96 -5.47
C ARG A 624 -1.99 -18.35 -6.85
N ILE A 625 -3.11 -18.15 -7.53
CA ILE A 625 -3.18 -17.41 -8.79
C ILE A 625 -4.26 -16.34 -8.62
N ASN A 626 -3.92 -15.13 -8.97
CA ASN A 626 -4.84 -14.01 -9.10
C ASN A 626 -4.80 -13.55 -10.54
N SER A 627 -5.93 -13.39 -11.20
CA SER A 627 -5.97 -12.88 -12.57
C SER A 627 -7.18 -11.98 -12.78
N ALA A 628 -7.00 -10.91 -13.53
CA ALA A 628 -8.06 -10.01 -13.95
C ALA A 628 -7.89 -9.68 -15.44
N LEU A 629 -8.98 -9.79 -16.19
CA LEU A 629 -9.09 -9.30 -17.55
C LEU A 629 -10.06 -8.11 -17.54
N VAL A 630 -9.52 -6.92 -17.74
CA VAL A 630 -10.25 -5.65 -17.66
C VAL A 630 -10.38 -5.05 -19.06
N PHE A 631 -11.54 -4.55 -19.37
CA PHE A 631 -11.82 -3.73 -20.57
C PHE A 631 -12.23 -2.35 -20.09
N GLU A 632 -11.47 -1.34 -20.48
CA GLU A 632 -11.67 0.02 -20.02
C GLU A 632 -11.56 1.00 -21.19
N LYS A 633 -12.51 1.90 -21.25
CA LYS A 633 -12.49 3.06 -22.10
C LYS A 633 -12.75 4.27 -21.23
N GLU A 634 -11.76 5.13 -21.14
CA GLU A 634 -11.78 6.33 -20.32
C GLU A 634 -13.08 7.12 -20.53
N ASP A 635 -13.66 7.64 -19.46
CA ASP A 635 -14.92 8.40 -19.42
C ASP A 635 -16.15 7.71 -20.04
N ASP A 636 -16.07 6.42 -20.38
CA ASP A 636 -17.16 5.70 -21.01
C ASP A 636 -17.58 4.47 -20.20
N PHE A 637 -16.73 3.45 -20.11
CA PHE A 637 -17.04 2.21 -19.36
C PHE A 637 -15.79 1.52 -18.86
N LYS A 638 -15.98 0.74 -17.78
CA LYS A 638 -15.02 -0.20 -17.26
C LYS A 638 -15.73 -1.51 -16.91
N GLY A 639 -15.11 -2.65 -17.19
CA GLY A 639 -15.67 -3.93 -16.83
C GLY A 639 -14.67 -5.05 -17.02
N GLY A 640 -14.87 -6.16 -16.32
CA GLY A 640 -13.90 -7.25 -16.39
C GLY A 640 -14.38 -8.54 -15.74
N ILE A 641 -13.50 -9.52 -15.86
CA ILE A 641 -13.63 -10.84 -15.26
C ILE A 641 -12.42 -11.10 -14.40
N GLU A 642 -12.64 -11.55 -13.19
CA GLU A 642 -11.59 -11.91 -12.23
C GLU A 642 -11.64 -13.41 -11.96
N ALA A 643 -10.48 -14.01 -11.73
CA ALA A 643 -10.36 -15.40 -11.37
C ALA A 643 -9.25 -15.61 -10.34
N TYR A 644 -9.58 -16.27 -9.25
CA TYR A 644 -8.69 -16.55 -8.14
C TYR A 644 -8.63 -18.06 -7.90
N TYR A 645 -7.43 -18.63 -7.88
CA TYR A 645 -7.20 -20.00 -7.47
C TYR A 645 -6.41 -20.04 -6.18
N THR A 646 -6.87 -20.81 -5.22
CA THR A 646 -6.20 -21.08 -3.95
C THR A 646 -5.97 -22.59 -3.82
N GLY A 647 -4.71 -22.98 -3.75
CA GLY A 647 -4.30 -24.37 -3.56
C GLY A 647 -4.61 -24.88 -2.16
N ARG A 648 -4.43 -26.18 -1.95
CA ARG A 648 -4.68 -26.84 -0.67
C ARG A 648 -3.81 -26.25 0.44
N GLN A 649 -4.42 -26.12 1.61
CA GLN A 649 -3.81 -25.63 2.86
C GLN A 649 -3.76 -26.75 3.88
N PHE A 650 -3.09 -26.52 5.00
CA PHE A 650 -3.18 -27.38 6.17
C PHE A 650 -3.90 -26.64 7.31
N LEU A 651 -4.76 -27.31 8.02
CA LEU A 651 -5.30 -26.84 9.29
C LEU A 651 -4.27 -27.03 10.40
N SER A 652 -4.45 -26.40 11.54
CA SER A 652 -3.59 -26.60 12.73
C SER A 652 -3.57 -28.05 13.24
N THR A 653 -4.64 -28.80 12.98
CA THR A 653 -4.74 -30.25 13.22
C THR A 653 -3.85 -31.10 12.32
N GLY A 654 -3.27 -30.51 11.24
CA GLY A 654 -2.53 -31.23 10.20
C GLY A 654 -3.45 -31.81 9.09
N GLU A 655 -4.76 -31.64 9.18
CA GLU A 655 -5.69 -32.01 8.12
C GLU A 655 -5.49 -31.13 6.89
N ARG A 656 -5.71 -31.68 5.71
CA ARG A 656 -5.51 -31.01 4.44
C ARG A 656 -6.85 -30.56 3.84
N THR A 657 -6.96 -29.26 3.57
CA THR A 657 -8.15 -28.68 2.95
C THR A 657 -8.28 -29.03 1.47
N ARG A 658 -9.39 -28.66 0.87
CA ARG A 658 -9.57 -28.66 -0.60
C ARG A 658 -8.94 -27.40 -1.19
N ASP A 659 -8.60 -27.48 -2.45
CA ASP A 659 -8.33 -26.33 -3.31
C ASP A 659 -9.63 -25.82 -3.92
N PHE A 660 -9.64 -24.54 -4.30
CA PHE A 660 -10.84 -23.92 -4.86
C PHE A 660 -10.49 -22.81 -5.85
N ALA A 661 -11.42 -22.51 -6.76
CA ALA A 661 -11.34 -21.37 -7.68
C ALA A 661 -12.61 -20.53 -7.58
N VAL A 662 -12.42 -19.22 -7.54
CA VAL A 662 -13.48 -18.22 -7.43
C VAL A 662 -13.42 -17.32 -8.66
N PHE A 663 -14.58 -16.99 -9.21
CA PHE A 663 -14.73 -16.09 -10.34
C PHE A 663 -15.61 -14.91 -9.97
N GLY A 664 -15.21 -13.72 -10.42
CA GLY A 664 -15.94 -12.47 -10.29
C GLY A 664 -16.17 -11.82 -11.65
N ILE A 665 -17.20 -11.00 -11.74
CA ILE A 665 -17.48 -10.13 -12.91
C ILE A 665 -17.87 -8.76 -12.37
N PHE A 666 -17.35 -7.71 -12.97
CA PHE A 666 -17.75 -6.36 -12.66
C PHE A 666 -17.99 -5.55 -13.93
N ALA A 667 -18.85 -4.54 -13.83
CA ALA A 667 -19.10 -3.57 -14.88
C ALA A 667 -19.47 -2.22 -14.29
N GLU A 668 -18.94 -1.16 -14.86
CA GLU A 668 -19.25 0.23 -14.56
C GLU A 668 -19.50 1.00 -15.86
N LYS A 669 -20.56 1.81 -15.91
CA LYS A 669 -20.85 2.71 -17.01
C LYS A 669 -20.83 4.15 -16.51
N ILE A 670 -20.04 4.99 -17.17
CA ILE A 670 -19.82 6.40 -16.82
C ILE A 670 -20.77 7.28 -17.64
N PHE A 671 -21.39 8.26 -17.01
CA PHE A 671 -22.33 9.24 -17.59
C PHE A 671 -21.92 10.65 -17.13
N GLY A 672 -20.76 11.11 -17.59
CA GLY A 672 -20.18 12.38 -17.16
C GLY A 672 -19.84 12.38 -15.66
N LYS A 673 -20.61 13.11 -14.83
CA LYS A 673 -20.33 13.23 -13.39
C LYS A 673 -20.84 12.08 -12.52
N PHE A 674 -21.56 11.13 -13.04
CA PHE A 674 -22.01 9.96 -12.29
C PHE A 674 -21.75 8.68 -13.07
N SER A 675 -21.56 7.58 -12.35
CA SER A 675 -21.48 6.25 -12.91
C SER A 675 -22.35 5.26 -12.16
N LEU A 676 -22.76 4.21 -12.87
CA LEU A 676 -23.48 3.07 -12.32
C LEU A 676 -22.58 1.85 -12.40
N PHE A 677 -22.46 1.11 -11.29
CA PHE A 677 -21.68 -0.12 -11.26
C PHE A 677 -22.52 -1.30 -10.75
N ILE A 678 -22.17 -2.48 -11.23
CA ILE A 678 -22.68 -3.77 -10.77
C ILE A 678 -21.55 -4.76 -10.71
N ASN A 679 -21.53 -5.61 -9.67
CA ASN A 679 -20.54 -6.66 -9.51
C ASN A 679 -21.23 -7.96 -9.08
N ALA A 680 -20.61 -9.08 -9.44
CA ALA A 680 -20.97 -10.42 -9.00
C ALA A 680 -19.70 -11.09 -8.51
N GLU A 681 -19.56 -11.20 -7.19
CA GLU A 681 -18.41 -11.84 -6.57
C GLU A 681 -18.71 -13.31 -6.29
N ASN A 682 -17.67 -14.13 -6.36
CA ASN A 682 -17.78 -15.56 -6.08
C ASN A 682 -18.96 -16.22 -6.82
N ILE A 683 -19.06 -16.02 -8.16
CA ILE A 683 -20.14 -16.56 -8.98
C ILE A 683 -20.23 -18.08 -8.85
N THR A 684 -19.11 -18.74 -8.62
CA THR A 684 -19.01 -20.19 -8.39
C THR A 684 -19.61 -20.64 -7.07
N ASP A 685 -19.97 -19.71 -6.19
CA ASP A 685 -20.58 -19.94 -4.89
C ASP A 685 -19.77 -20.90 -4.01
N VAL A 686 -18.46 -20.66 -3.97
CA VAL A 686 -17.53 -21.37 -3.08
C VAL A 686 -17.82 -20.98 -1.65
N ARG A 687 -18.16 -21.97 -0.81
CA ARG A 687 -18.46 -21.80 0.62
C ARG A 687 -17.83 -22.91 1.42
N GLN A 688 -17.27 -22.59 2.59
CA GLN A 688 -16.66 -23.59 3.46
C GLN A 688 -17.69 -24.63 3.94
N SER A 689 -18.91 -24.20 4.22
CA SER A 689 -20.01 -25.07 4.64
C SER A 689 -20.36 -26.18 3.63
N ARG A 690 -20.03 -25.99 2.34
CA ARG A 690 -20.17 -27.05 1.30
C ARG A 690 -19.07 -28.11 1.36
N TYR A 691 -17.98 -27.82 2.05
CA TYR A 691 -16.82 -28.71 2.15
C TYR A 691 -16.71 -29.41 3.51
N GLY A 692 -17.33 -28.86 4.53
CA GLY A 692 -17.32 -29.40 5.88
C GLY A 692 -18.09 -28.54 6.87
N THR A 693 -18.30 -29.04 8.06
CA THR A 693 -18.99 -28.33 9.14
C THR A 693 -18.16 -27.15 9.61
N VAL A 694 -18.77 -25.97 9.69
CA VAL A 694 -18.16 -24.75 10.21
C VAL A 694 -18.44 -24.58 11.70
N VAL A 695 -19.67 -24.85 12.13
CA VAL A 695 -20.14 -24.70 13.51
C VAL A 695 -20.36 -26.07 14.15
N PHE A 696 -19.60 -26.39 15.18
CA PHE A 696 -19.68 -27.66 15.91
C PHE A 696 -20.47 -27.50 17.20
N PRO A 697 -21.32 -28.52 17.56
CA PRO A 697 -22.11 -28.50 18.78
C PRO A 697 -21.25 -28.50 20.06
N PRO A 698 -21.82 -28.08 21.23
CA PRO A 698 -23.22 -27.71 21.40
C PRO A 698 -23.52 -26.25 20.97
N ARG A 699 -24.72 -25.99 20.45
CA ARG A 699 -25.11 -24.65 19.92
C ARG A 699 -25.02 -23.52 20.94
N GLN A 700 -25.20 -23.83 22.23
CA GLN A 700 -25.09 -22.84 23.31
C GLN A 700 -23.67 -22.35 23.53
N ASN A 701 -22.67 -23.17 23.22
CA ASN A 701 -21.24 -22.86 23.30
C ASN A 701 -20.49 -23.59 22.20
N PRO A 702 -20.70 -23.18 20.94
CA PRO A 702 -20.12 -23.85 19.78
C PRO A 702 -18.60 -23.68 19.73
N THR A 703 -17.96 -24.59 19.02
CA THR A 703 -16.63 -24.42 18.49
C THR A 703 -16.70 -24.25 16.98
N PHE A 704 -15.71 -23.56 16.41
CA PHE A 704 -15.70 -23.27 14.98
C PHE A 704 -14.50 -23.93 14.31
N SER A 705 -14.68 -24.35 13.06
CA SER A 705 -13.54 -24.75 12.24
C SER A 705 -12.67 -23.54 11.90
N GLU A 706 -11.40 -23.79 11.65
CA GLU A 706 -10.53 -22.78 11.06
C GLU A 706 -11.06 -22.39 9.67
N ILE A 707 -11.14 -21.08 9.40
CA ILE A 707 -11.67 -20.56 8.13
C ILE A 707 -10.55 -20.52 7.11
N TYR A 708 -10.66 -21.29 6.03
CA TYR A 708 -9.66 -21.39 4.96
C TYR A 708 -10.18 -20.94 3.59
N THR A 709 -11.49 -20.68 3.46
CA THR A 709 -12.13 -20.19 2.24
C THR A 709 -13.30 -19.27 2.59
N PHE A 710 -14.02 -18.80 1.60
CA PHE A 710 -15.22 -17.96 1.76
C PHE A 710 -16.29 -18.68 2.61
N VAL A 711 -16.96 -17.93 3.46
CA VAL A 711 -18.12 -18.43 4.23
C VAL A 711 -19.43 -17.90 3.66
N GLU A 712 -19.46 -16.65 3.20
CA GLU A 712 -20.65 -15.92 2.74
C GLU A 712 -21.19 -16.36 1.36
N GLY A 713 -20.38 -17.09 0.56
CA GLY A 713 -20.76 -17.54 -0.76
C GLY A 713 -20.83 -16.42 -1.81
N ARG A 714 -21.78 -16.55 -2.74
CA ARG A 714 -21.98 -15.60 -3.85
C ARG A 714 -22.63 -14.32 -3.39
N ILE A 715 -22.05 -13.17 -3.72
CA ILE A 715 -22.60 -11.84 -3.43
C ILE A 715 -22.72 -11.06 -4.74
N PHE A 716 -23.86 -10.40 -4.92
CA PHE A 716 -24.07 -9.39 -5.94
C PHE A 716 -24.11 -8.03 -5.26
N ASN A 717 -23.48 -7.02 -5.84
CA ASN A 717 -23.61 -5.65 -5.37
C ASN A 717 -23.74 -4.69 -6.55
N GLY A 718 -24.26 -3.52 -6.27
CA GLY A 718 -24.36 -2.46 -7.24
C GLY A 718 -24.62 -1.13 -6.58
N GLY A 719 -24.30 -0.06 -7.30
CA GLY A 719 -24.35 1.26 -6.73
C GLY A 719 -24.12 2.38 -7.71
N ILE A 720 -23.92 3.57 -7.14
CA ILE A 720 -23.72 4.83 -7.87
C ILE A 720 -22.49 5.51 -7.32
N LYS A 721 -21.62 5.98 -8.21
CA LYS A 721 -20.56 6.94 -7.90
C LYS A 721 -20.92 8.30 -8.50
N ILE A 722 -20.61 9.38 -7.79
CA ILE A 722 -20.80 10.76 -8.24
C ILE A 722 -19.49 11.50 -8.02
N ARG A 723 -18.98 12.16 -9.07
CA ARG A 723 -17.79 13.02 -9.02
C ARG A 723 -18.16 14.44 -9.47
N LEU A 724 -17.96 15.43 -8.58
CA LEU A 724 -18.36 16.83 -8.76
C LEU A 724 -17.17 17.76 -8.62
#